data_9aa3eb09d08964e0afd2381f04e97e10
#
_entry.id   9aa3eb09d08964e0afd2381f04e97e10
#
_cell.length_a   1.000
_cell.length_b   1.000
_cell.length_c   1.000
_cell.angle_alpha   90.00
_cell.angle_beta   90.00
_cell.angle_gamma   90.00
#
_symmetry.space_group_name_H-M   'P 1'
#
loop_
_entity.id
_entity.type
_entity.pdbx_description
1 polymer ?
#
loop_
_entity_poly.entity_id
_entity_poly.type
_entity_poly.pdbx_seq_one_letter_code
_entity_poly.pdbx_strand_id
1 'polypeptide(L)'
;MVKSITLTASMRSNLNSLKNISKQMSTTQERLSTGKKVNSAIDNASSYYQARALTNRASDLDALLDAMGQGIQTIQAATQGLTSGVSFLEQASAIATEALAATKIPSKEWFASQENVAAVASNWAELKAALDSGVQGNIVIYGNIQAEGQISLKAGQNLVGVGYYGVEEPDTRKFSSIDIDLEKLNIIQGIRTQADNLVVSDISIHGVMRSDVISSLVSLYGFSNTILNNLDVMMDNASQKAYDLSGVSKVDSRGVSVGANTIITGNSFIYEKGRNEDRKILSYGLILNGQSVQLNGNLNIKMEQRLSRGISSGTITLLNDSKLNLYSFDRALESLSVNMNGNSQANVVSENEGVFYRGLTLNDNSCFNLKTMVGFAGLNDNLSLDVNLNSTQAQLNLKSSGQLFYNQNNQLTFNAVAGSKFSHNGKVYKTDTDVSDNTMLNNNLPAGFAEAAGETAPSLDFLDEMVNVLQAKAEQGIKGYQTTSSADSSYADQYNKAFEQYDRLINDSSYQGVNLLKNEKLDVVFNETRKNKLTVQGQDMSSAALGLTKAEWTTQRDIANSIQELLAAVNKIRTFQSELGNNYSIIQTRQNFTEALTDVLETGADNLVLADMNEESANYLALQTRQQLATNALSLAANSAQSILALFG
;
A
#
# COMPACT_ATOMS: atom_id res chain seq x y z
N MET A 1 5.72 77.79 90.45
CA MET A 1 5.97 76.36 90.58
C MET A 1 4.79 75.67 89.83
N VAL A 2 5.16 75.04 88.79
CA VAL A 2 4.14 74.27 88.08
C VAL A 2 3.92 73.02 88.93
N LYS A 3 2.78 72.96 89.66
CA LYS A 3 2.38 71.69 90.30
C LYS A 3 2.10 70.64 89.20
N SER A 4 2.96 69.64 89.10
CA SER A 4 2.73 68.50 88.28
C SER A 4 1.42 67.83 88.72
N ILE A 5 0.39 67.91 87.92
CA ILE A 5 -0.87 67.18 88.12
C ILE A 5 -0.57 65.70 87.98
N THR A 6 -0.37 64.99 89.12
CA THR A 6 -0.29 63.57 89.14
C THR A 6 -1.62 62.95 88.76
N LEU A 7 -1.71 62.32 87.59
CA LEU A 7 -2.90 61.59 87.11
C LEU A 7 -3.37 60.60 88.19
N THR A 8 -4.63 60.62 88.57
CA THR A 8 -5.24 59.65 89.47
C THR A 8 -5.16 58.23 88.87
N ALA A 9 -5.20 57.17 89.68
CA ALA A 9 -5.17 55.79 89.21
C ALA A 9 -6.26 55.51 88.17
N SER A 10 -7.48 56.10 88.36
CA SER A 10 -8.62 55.98 87.41
C SER A 10 -8.34 56.70 86.08
N MET A 11 -7.74 57.91 86.11
CA MET A 11 -7.35 58.63 84.90
C MET A 11 -6.26 57.89 84.11
N ARG A 12 -5.26 57.24 84.74
CA ARG A 12 -4.26 56.42 84.11
C ARG A 12 -4.86 55.16 83.48
N SER A 13 -5.81 54.53 84.17
CA SER A 13 -6.56 53.39 83.62
C SER A 13 -7.34 53.75 82.37
N ASN A 14 -8.09 54.87 82.43
CA ASN A 14 -8.84 55.37 81.30
C ASN A 14 -7.97 55.80 80.15
N LEU A 15 -6.80 56.41 80.35
CA LEU A 15 -5.82 56.75 79.31
C LEU A 15 -5.26 55.53 78.66
N ASN A 16 -4.89 54.47 79.45
CA ASN A 16 -4.46 53.23 78.92
C ASN A 16 -5.53 52.50 78.06
N SER A 17 -6.80 52.53 78.55
CA SER A 17 -7.91 52.01 77.77
C SER A 17 -8.08 52.78 76.47
N LEU A 18 -7.99 54.12 76.49
CA LEU A 18 -8.12 55.00 75.35
C LEU A 18 -6.96 54.72 74.31
N LYS A 19 -5.75 54.57 74.80
CA LYS A 19 -4.57 54.15 73.96
C LYS A 19 -4.82 52.78 73.28
N ASN A 20 -5.35 51.81 74.03
CA ASN A 20 -5.64 50.48 73.50
C ASN A 20 -6.76 50.55 72.47
N ILE A 21 -7.85 51.31 72.73
CA ILE A 21 -8.96 51.54 71.77
C ILE A 21 -8.43 52.22 70.51
N SER A 22 -7.58 53.27 70.66
CA SER A 22 -6.98 53.94 69.50
C SER A 22 -6.11 53.03 68.69
N LYS A 23 -5.31 52.18 69.34
CA LYS A 23 -4.48 51.15 68.64
C LYS A 23 -5.34 50.14 67.92
N GLN A 24 -6.38 49.62 68.60
CA GLN A 24 -7.32 48.67 67.97
C GLN A 24 -8.01 49.27 66.76
N MET A 25 -8.48 50.56 66.92
CA MET A 25 -9.15 51.28 65.85
C MET A 25 -8.24 51.50 64.63
N SER A 26 -6.94 51.85 64.84
CA SER A 26 -5.98 51.99 63.78
C SER A 26 -5.73 50.63 63.05
N THR A 27 -5.67 49.52 63.79
CA THR A 27 -5.53 48.17 63.19
C THR A 27 -6.80 47.80 62.40
N THR A 28 -8.00 48.05 62.94
CA THR A 28 -9.23 47.77 62.22
C THR A 28 -9.41 48.67 60.98
N GLN A 29 -8.98 49.96 61.09
CA GLN A 29 -8.95 50.88 59.95
C GLN A 29 -8.00 50.45 58.87
N GLU A 30 -6.84 49.95 59.25
CA GLU A 30 -5.85 49.34 58.29
C GLU A 30 -6.47 48.13 57.61
N ARG A 31 -7.06 47.21 58.34
CA ARG A 31 -7.77 46.05 57.80
C ARG A 31 -8.88 46.39 56.86
N LEU A 32 -9.72 47.42 57.21
CA LEU A 32 -10.77 47.92 56.33
C LEU A 32 -10.25 48.60 55.07
N SER A 33 -9.08 49.31 55.16
CA SER A 33 -8.48 49.98 54.01
C SER A 33 -7.77 49.01 53.07
N THR A 34 -7.22 47.93 53.59
CA THR A 34 -6.46 46.93 52.82
C THR A 34 -7.30 45.70 52.46
N GLY A 35 -8.46 45.50 53.12
CA GLY A 35 -9.26 44.30 53.01
C GLY A 35 -8.61 43.04 53.64
N LYS A 36 -7.46 43.20 54.35
CA LYS A 36 -6.68 42.08 54.88
C LYS A 36 -6.61 42.12 56.41
N LYS A 37 -6.84 40.94 57.03
CA LYS A 37 -6.58 40.74 58.47
C LYS A 37 -5.09 40.53 58.79
N VAL A 38 -4.34 40.09 57.75
CA VAL A 38 -2.89 39.85 57.82
C VAL A 38 -2.22 40.59 56.66
N ASN A 39 -1.64 41.76 56.91
CA ASN A 39 -0.94 42.56 55.89
C ASN A 39 0.54 42.25 55.79
N SER A 40 1.16 41.83 56.91
CA SER A 40 2.59 41.59 57.03
C SER A 40 2.88 40.36 57.88
N ALA A 41 4.13 39.88 57.83
CA ALA A 41 4.60 38.78 58.66
C ALA A 41 4.54 39.11 60.17
N ILE A 42 4.47 40.43 60.54
CA ILE A 42 4.38 40.87 61.93
C ILE A 42 2.97 40.61 62.49
N ASP A 43 1.94 40.66 61.66
CA ASP A 43 0.56 40.44 62.08
C ASP A 43 0.29 38.96 62.39
N ASN A 44 0.72 38.07 61.52
CA ASN A 44 0.70 36.62 61.72
C ASN A 44 1.65 35.97 60.73
N ALA A 45 2.87 35.62 61.17
CA ALA A 45 3.90 35.05 60.35
C ALA A 45 3.46 33.74 59.64
N SER A 46 2.75 32.88 60.39
CA SER A 46 2.30 31.58 59.83
C SER A 46 1.32 31.79 58.67
N SER A 47 0.24 32.55 58.87
CA SER A 47 -0.75 32.82 57.86
C SER A 47 -0.19 33.59 56.66
N TYR A 48 0.71 34.56 56.91
CA TYR A 48 1.36 35.37 55.88
C TYR A 48 2.23 34.50 54.95
N TYR A 49 3.14 33.68 55.51
CA TYR A 49 4.02 32.84 54.67
C TYR A 49 3.25 31.70 53.98
N GLN A 50 2.21 31.12 54.61
CA GLN A 50 1.36 30.13 53.99
C GLN A 50 0.58 30.74 52.80
N ALA A 51 -0.08 31.88 53.00
CA ALA A 51 -0.78 32.57 51.92
C ALA A 51 0.16 32.92 50.78
N ARG A 52 1.35 33.48 51.09
CA ARG A 52 2.37 33.79 50.07
C ARG A 52 2.84 32.57 49.31
N ALA A 53 3.04 31.43 50.00
CA ALA A 53 3.40 30.17 49.33
C ALA A 53 2.31 29.67 48.38
N LEU A 54 1.03 29.79 48.79
CA LEU A 54 -0.10 29.42 47.94
C LEU A 54 -0.22 30.35 46.72
N THR A 55 -0.08 31.68 46.93
CA THR A 55 -0.13 32.68 45.85
C THR A 55 1.02 32.47 44.84
N ASN A 56 2.26 32.24 45.34
CA ASN A 56 3.38 31.96 44.45
C ASN A 56 3.11 30.71 43.61
N ARG A 57 2.60 29.65 44.23
CA ARG A 57 2.25 28.41 43.52
C ARG A 57 1.10 28.62 42.52
N ALA A 58 0.10 29.40 42.85
CA ALA A 58 -0.96 29.77 41.89
C ALA A 58 -0.37 30.51 40.69
N SER A 59 0.51 31.50 40.92
CA SER A 59 1.19 32.23 39.84
C SER A 59 2.09 31.34 38.96
N ASP A 60 2.78 30.36 39.59
CA ASP A 60 3.56 29.38 38.81
C ASP A 60 2.65 28.49 37.94
N LEU A 61 1.46 28.14 38.43
CA LEU A 61 0.47 27.37 37.67
C LEU A 61 -0.17 28.20 36.54
N ASP A 62 -0.41 29.52 36.78
CA ASP A 62 -0.88 30.42 35.70
C ASP A 62 0.10 30.50 34.54
N ALA A 63 1.39 30.59 34.82
CA ALA A 63 2.41 30.54 33.78
C ALA A 63 2.42 29.19 33.00
N LEU A 64 2.04 28.08 33.66
CA LEU A 64 1.85 26.81 33.00
C LEU A 64 0.57 26.75 32.19
N LEU A 65 -0.51 27.37 32.62
CA LEU A 65 -1.77 27.54 31.87
C LEU A 65 -1.52 28.26 30.55
N ASP A 66 -0.73 29.32 30.55
CA ASP A 66 -0.33 30.05 29.36
C ASP A 66 0.46 29.12 28.40
N ALA A 67 1.40 28.35 28.94
CA ALA A 67 2.20 27.41 28.14
C ALA A 67 1.32 26.28 27.56
N MET A 68 0.34 25.77 28.32
CA MET A 68 -0.63 24.80 27.81
C MET A 68 -1.51 25.41 26.72
N GLY A 69 -1.97 26.66 26.87
CA GLY A 69 -2.72 27.40 25.86
C GLY A 69 -1.93 27.53 24.55
N GLN A 70 -0.63 27.85 24.62
CA GLN A 70 0.24 27.89 23.44
C GLN A 70 0.39 26.51 22.80
N GLY A 71 0.52 25.45 23.60
CA GLY A 71 0.55 24.07 23.12
C GLY A 71 -0.73 23.69 22.37
N ILE A 72 -1.88 24.09 22.89
CA ILE A 72 -3.19 23.90 22.22
C ILE A 72 -3.21 24.62 20.87
N GLN A 73 -2.76 25.87 20.80
CA GLN A 73 -2.71 26.63 19.55
C GLN A 73 -1.78 25.97 18.50
N THR A 74 -0.65 25.40 18.94
CA THR A 74 0.27 24.67 18.06
C THR A 74 -0.40 23.43 17.46
N ILE A 75 -1.13 22.66 18.27
CA ILE A 75 -1.88 21.49 17.79
C ILE A 75 -3.01 21.91 16.85
N GLN A 76 -3.72 22.99 17.17
CA GLN A 76 -4.80 23.53 16.33
C GLN A 76 -4.25 23.98 14.97
N ALA A 77 -3.11 24.67 14.93
CA ALA A 77 -2.45 25.07 13.69
C ALA A 77 -2.10 23.86 12.83
N ALA A 78 -1.53 22.81 13.42
CA ALA A 78 -1.23 21.56 12.73
C ALA A 78 -2.50 20.86 12.21
N THR A 79 -3.55 20.77 13.04
CA THR A 79 -4.82 20.15 12.65
C THR A 79 -5.52 20.92 11.53
N GLN A 80 -5.49 22.25 11.58
CA GLN A 80 -6.05 23.11 10.53
C GLN A 80 -5.24 22.95 9.24
N GLY A 81 -3.90 22.89 9.33
CA GLY A 81 -3.03 22.59 8.19
C GLY A 81 -3.36 21.26 7.53
N LEU A 82 -3.55 20.21 8.33
CA LEU A 82 -3.95 18.90 7.82
C LEU A 82 -5.35 18.91 7.20
N THR A 83 -6.32 19.59 7.81
CA THR A 83 -7.69 19.67 7.28
C THR A 83 -7.70 20.38 5.92
N SER A 84 -7.00 21.49 5.82
CA SER A 84 -6.86 22.21 4.54
C SER A 84 -6.00 21.43 3.55
N GLY A 85 -5.00 20.68 4.03
CA GLY A 85 -4.18 19.79 3.22
C GLY A 85 -5.00 18.66 2.59
N VAL A 86 -5.90 18.04 3.33
CA VAL A 86 -6.82 17.02 2.79
C VAL A 86 -7.65 17.60 1.65
N SER A 87 -8.10 18.85 1.73
CA SER A 87 -8.85 19.48 0.63
C SER A 87 -8.03 19.62 -0.66
N PHE A 88 -6.71 19.88 -0.58
CA PHE A 88 -5.84 19.87 -1.77
C PHE A 88 -5.66 18.45 -2.34
N LEU A 89 -5.55 17.44 -1.47
CA LEU A 89 -5.48 16.04 -1.93
C LEU A 89 -6.80 15.55 -2.52
N GLU A 90 -7.94 16.02 -2.01
CA GLU A 90 -9.26 15.76 -2.60
C GLU A 90 -9.42 16.44 -3.97
N GLN A 91 -8.90 17.66 -4.14
CA GLN A 91 -8.84 18.31 -5.44
C GLN A 91 -7.93 17.54 -6.42
N ALA A 92 -6.75 17.10 -5.97
CA ALA A 92 -5.87 16.27 -6.78
C ALA A 92 -6.56 14.95 -7.17
N SER A 93 -7.31 14.33 -6.26
CA SER A 93 -8.10 13.11 -6.52
C SER A 93 -9.23 13.36 -7.55
N ALA A 94 -9.90 14.51 -7.47
CA ALA A 94 -10.92 14.90 -8.45
C ALA A 94 -10.30 15.09 -9.84
N ILE A 95 -9.16 15.78 -9.93
CA ILE A 95 -8.41 15.96 -11.20
C ILE A 95 -7.98 14.61 -11.77
N ALA A 96 -7.42 13.72 -10.95
CA ALA A 96 -7.03 12.38 -11.39
C ALA A 96 -8.24 11.54 -11.85
N THR A 97 -9.36 11.65 -11.15
CA THR A 97 -10.61 10.95 -11.52
C THR A 97 -11.18 11.49 -12.84
N GLU A 98 -11.12 12.81 -13.05
CA GLU A 98 -11.55 13.44 -14.29
C GLU A 98 -10.63 13.05 -15.46
N ALA A 99 -9.31 13.06 -15.24
CA ALA A 99 -8.34 12.57 -16.21
C ALA A 99 -8.59 11.09 -16.56
N LEU A 100 -8.90 10.25 -15.58
CA LEU A 100 -9.24 8.84 -15.79
C LEU A 100 -10.55 8.69 -16.60
N ALA A 101 -11.57 9.50 -16.31
CA ALA A 101 -12.83 9.52 -17.07
C ALA A 101 -12.62 9.99 -18.51
N ALA A 102 -11.74 10.96 -18.74
CA ALA A 102 -11.36 11.42 -20.07
C ALA A 102 -10.68 10.30 -20.90
N THR A 103 -10.04 9.35 -20.24
CA THR A 103 -9.43 8.16 -20.87
C THR A 103 -10.41 6.99 -21.08
N LYS A 104 -11.68 7.14 -20.78
CA LYS A 104 -12.77 6.16 -20.99
C LYS A 104 -12.73 4.87 -20.15
N ILE A 105 -11.94 4.77 -19.08
CA ILE A 105 -12.05 3.64 -18.15
C ILE A 105 -13.14 3.95 -17.11
N PRO A 106 -14.13 3.06 -16.91
CA PRO A 106 -15.13 3.22 -15.85
C PRO A 106 -14.49 3.30 -14.46
N SER A 107 -15.14 4.02 -13.54
CA SER A 107 -14.65 4.17 -12.17
C SER A 107 -14.71 2.85 -11.38
N LYS A 108 -13.99 2.79 -10.26
CA LYS A 108 -14.03 1.66 -9.32
C LYS A 108 -15.46 1.38 -8.84
N GLU A 109 -16.22 2.43 -8.55
CA GLU A 109 -17.61 2.36 -8.10
C GLU A 109 -18.52 1.79 -9.16
N TRP A 110 -18.29 2.13 -10.43
CA TRP A 110 -19.03 1.54 -11.55
C TRP A 110 -18.81 0.03 -11.60
N PHE A 111 -17.53 -0.43 -11.48
CA PHE A 111 -17.27 -1.88 -11.44
C PHE A 111 -17.91 -2.54 -10.23
N ALA A 112 -17.87 -1.90 -9.05
CA ALA A 112 -18.52 -2.43 -7.85
C ALA A 112 -20.05 -2.53 -7.97
N SER A 113 -20.66 -1.79 -8.89
CA SER A 113 -22.11 -1.85 -9.15
C SER A 113 -22.52 -2.91 -10.17
N GLN A 114 -21.56 -3.60 -10.80
CA GLN A 114 -21.87 -4.60 -11.81
C GLN A 114 -22.35 -5.91 -11.20
N GLU A 115 -23.25 -6.57 -11.91
CA GLU A 115 -23.74 -7.90 -11.54
C GLU A 115 -22.56 -8.92 -11.56
N ASN A 116 -22.51 -9.81 -10.58
CA ASN A 116 -21.46 -10.81 -10.37
C ASN A 116 -20.09 -10.27 -9.89
N VAL A 117 -19.97 -9.00 -9.57
CA VAL A 117 -18.79 -8.46 -8.88
C VAL A 117 -18.98 -8.58 -7.37
N ALA A 118 -18.17 -9.40 -6.74
CA ALA A 118 -18.20 -9.64 -5.30
C ALA A 118 -17.39 -8.61 -4.53
N ALA A 119 -16.29 -8.14 -5.13
CA ALA A 119 -15.44 -7.10 -4.57
C ALA A 119 -14.62 -6.40 -5.66
N VAL A 120 -14.23 -5.16 -5.43
CA VAL A 120 -13.25 -4.44 -6.26
C VAL A 120 -12.07 -4.06 -5.39
N ALA A 121 -10.89 -4.55 -5.75
CA ALA A 121 -9.66 -4.30 -5.03
C ALA A 121 -8.71 -3.42 -5.86
N SER A 122 -8.22 -2.35 -5.27
CA SER A 122 -7.28 -1.42 -5.87
C SER A 122 -5.95 -1.33 -5.12
N ASN A 123 -5.85 -2.02 -3.98
CA ASN A 123 -4.64 -2.16 -3.18
C ASN A 123 -4.61 -3.53 -2.51
N TRP A 124 -3.45 -3.87 -1.90
CA TRP A 124 -3.26 -5.16 -1.25
C TRP A 124 -4.23 -5.41 -0.09
N ALA A 125 -4.51 -4.40 0.75
CA ALA A 125 -5.40 -4.56 1.89
C ALA A 125 -6.84 -4.92 1.48
N GLU A 126 -7.35 -4.27 0.44
CA GLU A 126 -8.67 -4.57 -0.12
C GLU A 126 -8.72 -5.97 -0.76
N LEU A 127 -7.68 -6.32 -1.53
CA LEU A 127 -7.58 -7.65 -2.13
C LEU A 127 -7.53 -8.73 -1.05
N LYS A 128 -6.70 -8.54 -0.03
CA LYS A 128 -6.59 -9.47 1.10
C LYS A 128 -7.91 -9.59 1.86
N ALA A 129 -8.60 -8.49 2.13
CA ALA A 129 -9.91 -8.51 2.79
C ALA A 129 -10.95 -9.28 1.96
N ALA A 130 -10.99 -9.10 0.64
CA ALA A 130 -11.88 -9.84 -0.26
C ALA A 130 -11.58 -11.35 -0.26
N LEU A 131 -10.30 -11.74 -0.31
CA LEU A 131 -9.88 -13.14 -0.26
C LEU A 131 -10.20 -13.80 1.09
N ASP A 132 -9.95 -13.09 2.19
CA ASP A 132 -10.14 -13.59 3.55
C ASP A 132 -11.64 -13.72 3.89
N SER A 133 -12.48 -12.79 3.43
CA SER A 133 -13.94 -12.79 3.66
C SER A 133 -14.67 -13.98 3.04
N GLY A 134 -14.04 -14.67 2.07
CA GLY A 134 -14.65 -15.80 1.37
C GLY A 134 -15.83 -15.41 0.47
N VAL A 135 -15.91 -14.15 0.03
CA VAL A 135 -16.93 -13.71 -0.96
C VAL A 135 -16.87 -14.60 -2.20
N GLN A 136 -18.03 -14.94 -2.75
CA GLN A 136 -18.13 -15.73 -3.97
C GLN A 136 -18.50 -14.80 -5.14
N GLY A 137 -17.83 -14.99 -6.26
CA GLY A 137 -17.98 -14.17 -7.46
C GLY A 137 -16.65 -13.57 -7.91
N ASN A 138 -16.73 -12.55 -8.74
CA ASN A 138 -15.57 -11.90 -9.32
C ASN A 138 -14.96 -10.88 -8.36
N ILE A 139 -13.71 -11.09 -7.99
CA ILE A 139 -12.87 -10.10 -7.34
C ILE A 139 -12.16 -9.32 -8.44
N VAL A 140 -12.61 -8.09 -8.68
CA VAL A 140 -12.09 -7.23 -9.74
C VAL A 140 -10.84 -6.49 -9.26
N ILE A 141 -9.76 -6.64 -9.98
CA ILE A 141 -8.52 -5.88 -9.77
C ILE A 141 -8.60 -4.58 -10.55
N TYR A 142 -8.56 -3.46 -9.84
CA TYR A 142 -8.63 -2.13 -10.41
C TYR A 142 -7.28 -1.41 -10.27
N GLY A 143 -6.55 -1.29 -11.36
CA GLY A 143 -5.21 -0.71 -11.38
C GLY A 143 -4.09 -1.70 -11.04
N ASN A 144 -3.02 -1.23 -10.46
CA ASN A 144 -1.86 -2.04 -10.08
C ASN A 144 -1.86 -2.35 -8.59
N ILE A 145 -1.73 -3.62 -8.23
CA ILE A 145 -1.59 -4.05 -6.83
C ILE A 145 -0.19 -4.62 -6.62
N GLN A 146 0.54 -4.04 -5.67
CA GLN A 146 1.75 -4.66 -5.15
C GLN A 146 1.36 -5.68 -4.09
N ALA A 147 1.56 -6.97 -4.36
CA ALA A 147 1.24 -8.03 -3.41
C ALA A 147 2.25 -8.07 -2.26
N GLU A 148 1.75 -8.16 -1.03
CA GLU A 148 2.55 -8.32 0.20
C GLU A 148 2.48 -9.75 0.76
N GLY A 149 1.95 -10.68 -0.02
CA GLY A 149 1.82 -12.09 0.35
C GLY A 149 1.25 -12.94 -0.78
N GLN A 150 1.05 -14.22 -0.51
CA GLN A 150 0.45 -15.16 -1.44
C GLN A 150 -1.04 -14.86 -1.65
N ILE A 151 -1.48 -14.88 -2.91
CA ILE A 151 -2.89 -14.78 -3.29
C ILE A 151 -3.46 -16.19 -3.39
N SER A 152 -4.39 -16.54 -2.51
CA SER A 152 -5.00 -17.87 -2.43
C SER A 152 -6.49 -17.79 -2.74
N LEU A 153 -6.88 -18.25 -3.93
CA LEU A 153 -8.27 -18.26 -4.40
C LEU A 153 -9.02 -19.48 -3.85
N LYS A 154 -10.07 -19.24 -3.09
CA LYS A 154 -10.96 -20.26 -2.52
C LYS A 154 -12.12 -20.59 -3.47
N ALA A 155 -12.94 -21.56 -3.11
CA ALA A 155 -14.12 -21.95 -3.90
C ALA A 155 -15.01 -20.74 -4.23
N GLY A 156 -15.35 -20.60 -5.50
CA GLY A 156 -16.21 -19.53 -6.00
C GLY A 156 -15.55 -18.15 -6.12
N GLN A 157 -14.28 -17.99 -5.79
CA GLN A 157 -13.54 -16.73 -5.93
C GLN A 157 -12.83 -16.68 -7.27
N ASN A 158 -13.28 -15.83 -8.17
CA ASN A 158 -12.60 -15.55 -9.43
C ASN A 158 -11.74 -14.30 -9.31
N LEU A 159 -10.60 -14.28 -9.98
CA LEU A 159 -9.73 -13.11 -10.07
C LEU A 159 -9.83 -12.50 -11.46
N VAL A 160 -10.40 -11.31 -11.55
CA VAL A 160 -10.72 -10.69 -12.84
C VAL A 160 -10.15 -9.28 -12.90
N GLY A 161 -9.49 -8.95 -14.00
CA GLY A 161 -9.03 -7.59 -14.25
C GLY A 161 -10.03 -6.78 -15.07
N VAL A 162 -9.71 -5.50 -15.27
CA VAL A 162 -10.46 -4.60 -16.16
C VAL A 162 -10.09 -4.83 -17.63
N GLY A 163 -8.97 -5.50 -17.88
CA GLY A 163 -8.51 -5.81 -19.24
C GLY A 163 -8.03 -4.59 -20.03
N TYR A 164 -8.29 -4.60 -21.33
CA TYR A 164 -7.90 -3.52 -22.27
C TYR A 164 -9.07 -2.55 -22.52
N TYR A 165 -9.66 -2.02 -21.51
CA TYR A 165 -10.87 -1.21 -21.65
C TYR A 165 -10.64 0.00 -22.56
N GLY A 166 -11.39 0.06 -23.68
CA GLY A 166 -11.43 1.22 -24.60
C GLY A 166 -10.27 1.32 -25.59
N VAL A 167 -9.42 0.30 -25.74
CA VAL A 167 -8.33 0.24 -26.71
C VAL A 167 -8.58 -0.91 -27.70
N GLU A 168 -8.56 -0.59 -28.99
CA GLU A 168 -8.54 -1.63 -30.03
C GLU A 168 -7.16 -2.30 -30.03
N GLU A 169 -7.20 -3.62 -29.66
CA GLU A 169 -6.16 -4.64 -29.90
C GLU A 169 -4.65 -4.37 -29.65
N PRO A 170 -3.94 -5.43 -29.47
CA PRO A 170 -3.64 -6.27 -28.28
C PRO A 170 -2.20 -6.06 -27.77
N ASP A 171 -1.57 -4.90 -27.92
CA ASP A 171 -0.12 -4.72 -27.75
C ASP A 171 0.30 -4.11 -26.44
N THR A 172 -0.64 -3.80 -25.55
CA THR A 172 -0.33 -3.05 -24.33
C THR A 172 -0.64 -3.87 -23.08
N ARG A 173 0.13 -3.62 -22.03
CA ARG A 173 -0.10 -4.20 -20.70
C ARG A 173 -1.52 -3.87 -20.23
N LYS A 174 -2.25 -4.83 -19.69
CA LYS A 174 -3.61 -4.62 -19.20
C LYS A 174 -3.64 -3.58 -18.09
N PHE A 175 -4.74 -2.84 -18.01
CA PHE A 175 -4.96 -1.85 -16.95
C PHE A 175 -4.78 -2.46 -15.56
N SER A 176 -5.37 -3.64 -15.37
CA SER A 176 -5.25 -4.37 -14.11
C SER A 176 -3.98 -5.21 -14.07
N SER A 177 -3.23 -5.07 -13.02
CA SER A 177 -2.03 -5.89 -12.82
C SER A 177 -1.71 -6.13 -11.35
N ILE A 178 -0.99 -7.23 -11.13
CA ILE A 178 -0.47 -7.59 -9.80
C ILE A 178 1.03 -7.81 -9.94
N ASP A 179 1.79 -7.11 -9.11
CA ASP A 179 3.24 -7.30 -8.97
C ASP A 179 3.53 -8.11 -7.71
N ILE A 180 4.26 -9.21 -7.84
CA ILE A 180 4.57 -10.15 -6.75
C ILE A 180 6.06 -10.41 -6.71
N ASP A 181 6.71 -10.12 -5.61
CA ASP A 181 8.12 -10.46 -5.39
C ASP A 181 8.23 -11.72 -4.52
N LEU A 182 8.34 -12.89 -5.17
CA LEU A 182 8.41 -14.17 -4.49
C LEU A 182 9.69 -14.31 -3.63
N GLU A 183 10.79 -13.69 -4.07
CA GLU A 183 12.07 -13.69 -3.35
C GLU A 183 11.94 -12.89 -2.05
N LYS A 184 11.47 -11.64 -2.13
CA LYS A 184 11.31 -10.76 -0.97
C LYS A 184 10.28 -11.29 0.03
N LEU A 185 9.18 -11.83 -0.46
CA LEU A 185 8.09 -12.36 0.37
C LEU A 185 8.38 -13.75 0.94
N ASN A 186 9.45 -14.40 0.46
CA ASN A 186 9.82 -15.77 0.84
C ASN A 186 8.70 -16.79 0.60
N ILE A 187 7.96 -16.65 -0.50
CA ILE A 187 6.88 -17.55 -0.91
C ILE A 187 7.25 -18.29 -2.19
N ILE A 188 6.70 -19.50 -2.37
CA ILE A 188 6.99 -20.35 -3.54
C ILE A 188 5.91 -20.28 -4.62
N GLN A 189 4.76 -19.70 -4.33
CA GLN A 189 3.63 -19.53 -5.25
C GLN A 189 3.06 -18.13 -5.08
N GLY A 190 2.94 -17.38 -6.17
CA GLY A 190 2.37 -16.04 -6.17
C GLY A 190 0.84 -16.10 -6.07
N ILE A 191 0.19 -16.58 -7.13
CA ILE A 191 -1.25 -16.85 -7.14
C ILE A 191 -1.45 -18.36 -7.09
N ARG A 192 -2.28 -18.80 -6.15
CA ARG A 192 -2.62 -20.21 -5.96
C ARG A 192 -4.13 -20.38 -5.96
N THR A 193 -4.61 -21.39 -6.68
CA THR A 193 -6.00 -21.86 -6.50
C THR A 193 -6.08 -22.89 -5.38
N GLN A 194 -7.20 -22.87 -4.65
CA GLN A 194 -7.51 -23.83 -3.58
C GLN A 194 -8.86 -24.52 -3.84
N ALA A 195 -9.40 -24.42 -5.04
CA ALA A 195 -10.65 -25.05 -5.45
C ALA A 195 -10.70 -25.23 -6.95
N ASP A 196 -11.64 -26.06 -7.40
CA ASP A 196 -11.97 -26.29 -8.81
C ASP A 196 -12.87 -25.19 -9.37
N ASN A 197 -12.99 -25.14 -10.69
CA ASN A 197 -13.93 -24.27 -11.44
C ASN A 197 -13.72 -22.77 -11.21
N LEU A 198 -12.47 -22.32 -11.10
CA LEU A 198 -12.13 -20.92 -10.92
C LEU A 198 -11.76 -20.24 -12.25
N VAL A 199 -11.89 -18.91 -12.28
CA VAL A 199 -11.53 -18.09 -13.43
C VAL A 199 -10.46 -17.07 -13.00
N VAL A 200 -9.40 -16.96 -13.82
CA VAL A 200 -8.41 -15.87 -13.76
C VAL A 200 -8.42 -15.20 -15.13
N SER A 201 -8.86 -13.95 -15.20
CA SER A 201 -9.05 -13.29 -16.49
C SER A 201 -8.65 -11.82 -16.50
N ASP A 202 -8.30 -11.34 -17.71
CA ASP A 202 -8.15 -9.93 -18.04
C ASP A 202 -7.13 -9.16 -17.17
N ILE A 203 -6.08 -9.84 -16.72
CA ILE A 203 -5.09 -9.31 -15.79
C ILE A 203 -3.67 -9.58 -16.25
N SER A 204 -2.74 -8.68 -15.90
CA SER A 204 -1.29 -8.89 -16.02
C SER A 204 -0.69 -9.23 -14.67
N ILE A 205 0.09 -10.30 -14.59
CA ILE A 205 0.75 -10.77 -13.38
C ILE A 205 2.26 -10.72 -13.60
N HIS A 206 2.97 -9.97 -12.77
CA HIS A 206 4.41 -9.87 -12.83
C HIS A 206 5.03 -10.43 -11.57
N GLY A 207 6.11 -11.18 -11.72
CA GLY A 207 6.77 -11.76 -10.58
C GLY A 207 8.28 -11.79 -10.68
N VAL A 208 8.93 -11.35 -9.59
CA VAL A 208 10.34 -11.68 -9.35
C VAL A 208 10.38 -13.09 -8.79
N MET A 209 11.08 -13.98 -9.53
CA MET A 209 11.12 -15.40 -9.20
C MET A 209 12.16 -15.71 -8.12
N ARG A 210 11.95 -16.79 -7.38
CA ARG A 210 12.91 -17.25 -6.36
C ARG A 210 14.15 -17.87 -6.97
N SER A 211 15.30 -17.60 -6.36
CA SER A 211 16.62 -18.06 -6.81
C SER A 211 17.08 -19.36 -6.14
N ASP A 212 16.38 -19.83 -5.11
CA ASP A 212 16.84 -20.92 -4.24
C ASP A 212 15.95 -22.17 -4.25
N VAL A 213 14.72 -22.08 -4.76
CA VAL A 213 13.73 -23.18 -4.74
C VAL A 213 12.87 -23.18 -6.00
N ILE A 214 12.13 -24.27 -6.19
CA ILE A 214 11.08 -24.33 -7.23
C ILE A 214 9.98 -23.34 -6.88
N SER A 215 9.70 -22.42 -7.78
CA SER A 215 8.66 -21.40 -7.60
C SER A 215 7.76 -21.27 -8.82
N SER A 216 6.50 -20.90 -8.60
CA SER A 216 5.51 -20.66 -9.65
C SER A 216 4.83 -19.32 -9.46
N LEU A 217 4.70 -18.53 -10.51
CA LEU A 217 3.98 -17.26 -10.42
C LEU A 217 2.47 -17.49 -10.34
N VAL A 218 1.93 -18.35 -11.18
CA VAL A 218 0.54 -18.84 -11.11
C VAL A 218 0.54 -20.34 -10.93
N SER A 219 -0.08 -20.86 -9.88
CA SER A 219 -0.15 -22.28 -9.58
C SER A 219 -1.60 -22.76 -9.42
N LEU A 220 -2.03 -23.59 -10.37
CA LEU A 220 -3.33 -24.25 -10.39
C LEU A 220 -3.19 -25.73 -10.04
N TYR A 221 -1.97 -26.16 -9.71
CA TYR A 221 -1.64 -27.58 -9.49
C TYR A 221 -2.48 -28.19 -8.36
N GLY A 222 -3.08 -29.35 -8.65
CA GLY A 222 -3.94 -30.09 -7.72
C GLY A 222 -5.43 -29.76 -7.80
N PHE A 223 -5.82 -28.81 -8.66
CA PHE A 223 -7.21 -28.43 -8.87
C PHE A 223 -7.59 -28.54 -10.37
N SER A 224 -8.89 -28.51 -10.69
CA SER A 224 -9.39 -28.80 -12.03
C SER A 224 -10.35 -27.74 -12.57
N ASN A 225 -10.57 -27.80 -13.88
CA ASN A 225 -11.54 -26.98 -14.62
C ASN A 225 -11.32 -25.47 -14.43
N THR A 226 -10.08 -25.02 -14.33
CA THR A 226 -9.76 -23.60 -14.21
C THR A 226 -9.72 -22.96 -15.61
N ILE A 227 -10.29 -21.77 -15.74
CA ILE A 227 -10.25 -20.98 -16.97
C ILE A 227 -9.25 -19.85 -16.82
N LEU A 228 -8.29 -19.79 -17.74
CA LEU A 228 -7.35 -18.69 -17.91
C LEU A 228 -7.75 -17.93 -19.17
N ASN A 229 -8.21 -16.70 -19.02
CA ASN A 229 -8.68 -15.90 -20.15
C ASN A 229 -7.96 -14.56 -20.22
N ASN A 230 -7.40 -14.21 -21.36
CA ASN A 230 -6.68 -12.95 -21.55
C ASN A 230 -5.63 -12.71 -20.43
N LEU A 231 -4.81 -13.69 -20.10
CA LEU A 231 -3.87 -13.63 -19.01
C LEU A 231 -2.47 -13.30 -19.52
N ASP A 232 -1.84 -12.24 -18.96
CA ASP A 232 -0.43 -11.96 -19.19
C ASP A 232 0.38 -12.33 -17.95
N VAL A 233 1.43 -13.10 -18.15
CA VAL A 233 2.33 -13.52 -17.08
C VAL A 233 3.76 -13.15 -17.43
N MET A 234 4.39 -12.32 -16.62
CA MET A 234 5.79 -11.94 -16.77
C MET A 234 6.64 -12.48 -15.63
N MET A 235 7.64 -13.27 -15.95
CA MET A 235 8.65 -13.74 -15.00
C MET A 235 9.90 -12.87 -15.09
N ASP A 236 10.30 -12.24 -13.98
CA ASP A 236 11.58 -11.55 -13.86
C ASP A 236 12.60 -12.45 -13.16
N ASN A 237 13.44 -13.08 -13.95
CA ASN A 237 14.57 -13.90 -13.49
C ASN A 237 15.89 -13.10 -13.48
N ALA A 238 15.92 -11.91 -14.07
CA ALA A 238 17.13 -11.11 -14.23
C ALA A 238 17.59 -10.49 -12.90
N SER A 239 16.65 -10.20 -12.01
CA SER A 239 16.91 -9.58 -10.70
C SER A 239 17.41 -10.56 -9.64
N GLN A 240 17.46 -11.84 -9.95
CA GLN A 240 17.85 -12.88 -9.00
C GLN A 240 19.33 -12.74 -8.61
N LYS A 241 19.61 -12.80 -7.31
CA LYS A 241 20.98 -12.80 -6.79
C LYS A 241 21.76 -14.02 -7.27
N ALA A 242 23.07 -13.83 -7.54
CA ALA A 242 23.96 -14.93 -7.87
C ALA A 242 24.08 -15.86 -6.66
N TYR A 243 23.47 -17.03 -6.74
CA TYR A 243 23.69 -18.12 -5.77
C TYR A 243 24.81 -19.04 -6.29
N ASP A 244 25.72 -19.37 -5.40
CA ASP A 244 26.71 -20.42 -5.67
C ASP A 244 25.99 -21.78 -5.59
N LEU A 245 25.69 -22.34 -6.75
CA LEU A 245 24.95 -23.60 -6.90
C LEU A 245 25.84 -24.86 -6.76
N SER A 246 26.99 -24.77 -6.13
CA SER A 246 27.90 -25.93 -5.97
C SER A 246 27.32 -27.08 -5.12
N GLY A 247 26.07 -27.01 -4.67
CA GLY A 247 25.44 -28.06 -3.87
C GLY A 247 23.90 -28.13 -3.91
N VAL A 248 23.22 -27.31 -4.70
CA VAL A 248 21.75 -27.24 -4.70
C VAL A 248 21.16 -27.95 -5.92
N SER A 249 20.09 -28.73 -5.71
CA SER A 249 19.20 -29.26 -6.75
C SER A 249 18.74 -28.17 -7.72
N LYS A 250 18.49 -28.52 -8.97
CA LYS A 250 18.01 -27.61 -10.01
C LYS A 250 16.89 -26.68 -9.47
N VAL A 251 17.07 -25.39 -9.61
CA VAL A 251 16.04 -24.39 -9.29
C VAL A 251 15.14 -24.25 -10.51
N ASP A 252 13.83 -24.39 -10.33
CA ASP A 252 12.84 -24.26 -11.39
C ASP A 252 12.01 -22.99 -11.18
N SER A 253 12.01 -22.10 -12.16
CA SER A 253 11.10 -20.96 -12.25
C SER A 253 9.95 -21.30 -13.20
N ARG A 254 8.70 -21.15 -12.75
CA ARG A 254 7.52 -21.52 -13.52
C ARG A 254 6.59 -20.33 -13.67
N GLY A 255 6.24 -19.95 -14.90
CA GLY A 255 5.23 -18.92 -15.16
C GLY A 255 3.86 -19.40 -14.70
N VAL A 256 3.34 -20.41 -15.39
CA VAL A 256 2.04 -21.01 -15.07
C VAL A 256 2.20 -22.52 -14.87
N SER A 257 1.75 -23.01 -13.72
CA SER A 257 1.66 -24.45 -13.39
C SER A 257 0.18 -24.84 -13.37
N VAL A 258 -0.24 -25.69 -14.32
CA VAL A 258 -1.67 -25.99 -14.52
C VAL A 258 -2.16 -27.18 -13.71
N GLY A 259 -3.46 -27.20 -13.49
CA GLY A 259 -4.24 -28.33 -12.98
C GLY A 259 -4.95 -29.10 -14.09
N ALA A 260 -5.75 -30.09 -13.72
CA ALA A 260 -6.49 -30.91 -14.68
C ALA A 260 -7.56 -30.09 -15.42
N ASN A 261 -7.78 -30.41 -16.70
CA ASN A 261 -8.81 -29.77 -17.54
C ASN A 261 -8.75 -28.23 -17.55
N THR A 262 -7.55 -27.65 -17.48
CA THR A 262 -7.39 -26.20 -17.61
C THR A 262 -7.72 -25.77 -19.05
N ILE A 263 -8.48 -24.69 -19.18
CA ILE A 263 -8.84 -24.11 -20.46
C ILE A 263 -8.19 -22.73 -20.58
N ILE A 264 -7.43 -22.51 -21.65
CA ILE A 264 -6.85 -21.21 -21.98
C ILE A 264 -7.65 -20.61 -23.13
N THR A 265 -8.18 -19.41 -22.90
CA THR A 265 -9.02 -18.69 -23.86
C THR A 265 -8.53 -17.27 -24.08
N GLY A 266 -9.13 -16.58 -25.04
CA GLY A 266 -8.79 -15.20 -25.37
C GLY A 266 -7.37 -15.06 -25.90
N ASN A 267 -6.70 -13.98 -25.56
CA ASN A 267 -5.34 -13.67 -26.02
C ASN A 267 -4.38 -13.59 -24.82
N SER A 268 -3.74 -14.72 -24.51
CA SER A 268 -2.85 -14.85 -23.35
C SER A 268 -1.38 -14.76 -23.75
N PHE A 269 -0.56 -14.19 -22.88
CA PHE A 269 0.86 -13.99 -23.09
C PHE A 269 1.70 -14.40 -21.86
N ILE A 270 2.67 -15.29 -22.07
CA ILE A 270 3.61 -15.70 -21.02
C ILE A 270 5.01 -15.36 -21.50
N TYR A 271 5.74 -14.55 -20.75
CA TYR A 271 7.10 -14.21 -21.12
C TYR A 271 8.05 -14.09 -19.94
N GLU A 272 9.33 -14.29 -20.25
CA GLU A 272 10.44 -14.23 -19.33
C GLU A 272 11.31 -13.03 -19.66
N LYS A 273 11.60 -12.23 -18.65
CA LYS A 273 12.46 -11.05 -18.77
C LYS A 273 13.89 -11.38 -18.41
N GLY A 274 14.79 -11.02 -19.33
CA GLY A 274 16.23 -11.00 -19.09
C GLY A 274 16.89 -12.37 -19.23
N ARG A 275 18.05 -12.35 -19.84
CA ARG A 275 18.93 -13.49 -20.03
C ARG A 275 20.08 -13.44 -19.03
N ASN A 276 20.19 -14.45 -18.20
CA ASN A 276 21.33 -14.59 -17.30
C ASN A 276 22.24 -15.72 -17.81
N GLU A 277 23.38 -15.34 -18.40
CA GLU A 277 24.29 -16.29 -19.04
C GLU A 277 25.03 -17.21 -18.06
N ASP A 278 25.17 -16.78 -16.81
CA ASP A 278 25.95 -17.45 -15.78
C ASP A 278 25.15 -18.43 -14.91
N ARG A 279 23.82 -18.53 -15.08
CA ARG A 279 22.96 -19.30 -14.19
C ARG A 279 22.38 -20.56 -14.83
N LYS A 280 22.42 -21.65 -14.07
CA LYS A 280 21.74 -22.90 -14.39
C LYS A 280 20.32 -22.94 -13.82
N ILE A 281 19.50 -21.91 -14.10
CA ILE A 281 18.11 -21.87 -13.73
C ILE A 281 17.31 -22.50 -14.87
N LEU A 282 16.51 -23.50 -14.54
CA LEU A 282 15.56 -24.09 -15.45
C LEU A 282 14.25 -23.28 -15.37
N SER A 283 13.81 -22.71 -16.46
CA SER A 283 12.59 -21.91 -16.51
C SER A 283 11.56 -22.52 -17.45
N TYR A 284 10.30 -22.46 -17.04
CA TYR A 284 9.15 -22.96 -17.78
C TYR A 284 8.12 -21.85 -17.96
N GLY A 285 7.69 -21.63 -19.20
CA GLY A 285 6.55 -20.76 -19.47
C GLY A 285 5.26 -21.38 -18.93
N LEU A 286 4.90 -22.54 -19.47
CA LEU A 286 3.72 -23.30 -19.08
C LEU A 286 4.11 -24.73 -18.72
N ILE A 287 3.85 -25.19 -17.50
CA ILE A 287 4.09 -26.58 -17.09
C ILE A 287 2.76 -27.29 -16.82
N LEU A 288 2.54 -28.40 -17.54
CA LEU A 288 1.27 -29.13 -17.51
C LEU A 288 1.20 -30.20 -16.42
N ASN A 289 2.31 -30.56 -15.80
CA ASN A 289 2.37 -31.56 -14.71
C ASN A 289 1.68 -32.89 -15.03
N GLY A 290 1.75 -33.35 -16.28
CA GLY A 290 1.06 -34.56 -16.74
C GLY A 290 -0.42 -34.39 -17.06
N GLN A 291 -0.96 -33.18 -16.96
CA GLN A 291 -2.36 -32.87 -17.20
C GLN A 291 -2.65 -32.51 -18.66
N SER A 292 -3.94 -32.47 -19.01
CA SER A 292 -4.42 -32.01 -20.31
C SER A 292 -4.93 -30.58 -20.21
N VAL A 293 -4.50 -29.75 -21.16
CA VAL A 293 -4.92 -28.36 -21.32
C VAL A 293 -5.58 -28.18 -22.66
N GLN A 294 -6.69 -27.44 -22.72
CA GLN A 294 -7.33 -27.03 -23.96
C GLN A 294 -6.99 -25.57 -24.25
N LEU A 295 -6.56 -25.29 -25.46
CA LEU A 295 -6.37 -23.95 -25.99
C LEU A 295 -7.52 -23.64 -26.97
N ASN A 296 -8.32 -22.64 -26.62
CA ASN A 296 -9.41 -22.12 -27.44
C ASN A 296 -9.29 -20.58 -27.56
N GLY A 297 -8.20 -20.14 -28.16
CA GLY A 297 -7.79 -18.74 -28.30
C GLY A 297 -6.34 -18.65 -28.72
N ASN A 298 -5.70 -17.55 -28.42
CA ASN A 298 -4.29 -17.32 -28.74
C ASN A 298 -3.42 -17.42 -27.48
N LEU A 299 -2.38 -18.24 -27.55
CA LEU A 299 -1.36 -18.36 -26.52
C LEU A 299 -0.01 -17.97 -27.10
N ASN A 300 0.60 -16.96 -26.54
CA ASN A 300 1.89 -16.44 -26.93
C ASN A 300 2.90 -16.68 -25.81
N ILE A 301 4.00 -17.37 -26.09
CA ILE A 301 5.03 -17.71 -25.10
C ILE A 301 6.38 -17.25 -25.61
N LYS A 302 7.13 -16.51 -24.78
CA LYS A 302 8.50 -16.11 -25.06
C LYS A 302 9.41 -16.38 -23.87
N MET A 303 10.39 -17.27 -24.04
CA MET A 303 11.33 -17.68 -23.01
C MET A 303 12.75 -17.39 -23.45
N GLU A 304 13.48 -16.61 -22.68
CA GLU A 304 14.81 -16.10 -23.05
C GLU A 304 15.99 -16.76 -22.32
N GLN A 305 15.76 -17.45 -21.21
CA GLN A 305 16.84 -18.06 -20.44
C GLN A 305 17.51 -19.21 -21.20
N ARG A 306 18.79 -19.40 -20.90
CA ARG A 306 19.61 -20.43 -21.57
C ARG A 306 19.10 -21.88 -21.38
N LEU A 307 18.37 -22.16 -20.31
CA LEU A 307 17.74 -23.46 -20.04
C LEU A 307 16.21 -23.31 -20.02
N SER A 308 15.67 -22.49 -20.90
CA SER A 308 14.21 -22.23 -20.93
C SER A 308 13.45 -23.35 -21.63
N ARG A 309 12.22 -23.55 -21.16
CA ARG A 309 11.22 -24.46 -21.72
C ARG A 309 9.93 -23.66 -21.98
N GLY A 310 9.42 -23.72 -23.18
CA GLY A 310 8.16 -23.07 -23.51
C GLY A 310 6.99 -23.76 -22.81
N ILE A 311 6.66 -24.98 -23.24
CA ILE A 311 5.59 -25.81 -22.66
C ILE A 311 6.18 -27.18 -22.30
N SER A 312 5.82 -27.71 -21.14
CA SER A 312 6.38 -28.97 -20.66
C SER A 312 5.36 -29.90 -19.99
N SER A 313 5.59 -31.20 -20.12
CA SER A 313 5.11 -32.30 -19.28
C SER A 313 3.58 -32.51 -19.27
N GLY A 314 2.97 -32.83 -20.40
CA GLY A 314 1.54 -33.15 -20.45
C GLY A 314 0.95 -33.24 -21.86
N THR A 315 -0.30 -32.85 -22.00
CA THR A 315 -1.00 -32.78 -23.29
C THR A 315 -1.61 -31.41 -23.49
N ILE A 316 -1.36 -30.78 -24.64
CA ILE A 316 -2.07 -29.58 -25.07
C ILE A 316 -2.93 -29.91 -26.29
N THR A 317 -4.19 -29.50 -26.26
CA THR A 317 -5.12 -29.66 -27.37
C THR A 317 -5.55 -28.29 -27.88
N LEU A 318 -5.20 -27.98 -29.12
CA LEU A 318 -5.62 -26.76 -29.81
C LEU A 318 -6.96 -27.02 -30.50
N LEU A 319 -7.91 -26.14 -30.31
CA LEU A 319 -9.29 -26.27 -30.81
C LEU A 319 -9.65 -25.13 -31.76
N ASN A 320 -10.47 -25.41 -32.74
CA ASN A 320 -11.04 -24.41 -33.67
C ASN A 320 -9.97 -23.61 -34.44
N ASP A 321 -10.00 -22.27 -34.33
CA ASP A 321 -9.06 -21.35 -34.96
C ASP A 321 -7.96 -20.90 -33.99
N SER A 322 -7.68 -21.66 -32.93
CA SER A 322 -6.70 -21.28 -31.91
C SER A 322 -5.28 -21.22 -32.46
N LYS A 323 -4.48 -20.31 -31.89
CA LYS A 323 -3.09 -20.12 -32.27
C LYS A 323 -2.14 -20.25 -31.08
N LEU A 324 -1.09 -21.03 -31.25
CA LEU A 324 0.03 -21.11 -30.35
C LEU A 324 1.24 -20.49 -31.04
N ASN A 325 1.75 -19.38 -30.52
CA ASN A 325 3.00 -18.77 -30.95
C ASN A 325 4.02 -18.92 -29.83
N LEU A 326 5.07 -19.69 -30.09
CA LEU A 326 6.04 -20.05 -29.06
C LEU A 326 7.46 -19.81 -29.53
N TYR A 327 8.20 -19.05 -28.74
CA TYR A 327 9.65 -18.95 -28.84
C TYR A 327 10.30 -19.40 -27.53
N SER A 328 11.33 -20.24 -27.62
CA SER A 328 12.19 -20.58 -26.49
C SER A 328 13.64 -20.65 -26.93
N PHE A 329 14.52 -20.07 -26.15
CA PHE A 329 15.94 -20.10 -26.45
C PHE A 329 16.52 -21.53 -26.43
N ASP A 330 16.06 -22.37 -25.47
CA ASP A 330 16.59 -23.73 -25.36
C ASP A 330 15.61 -24.75 -25.98
N ARG A 331 14.53 -25.11 -25.29
CA ARG A 331 13.53 -26.07 -25.72
C ARG A 331 12.14 -25.48 -25.79
N ALA A 332 11.54 -25.52 -26.96
CA ALA A 332 10.19 -25.00 -27.09
C ALA A 332 9.14 -25.90 -26.41
N LEU A 333 9.20 -27.19 -26.69
CA LEU A 333 8.26 -28.21 -26.20
C LEU A 333 9.04 -29.37 -25.59
N GLU A 334 8.74 -29.75 -24.34
CA GLU A 334 9.44 -30.84 -23.64
C GLU A 334 8.45 -31.85 -23.06
N SER A 335 8.64 -33.16 -23.37
CA SER A 335 7.79 -34.25 -22.83
C SER A 335 6.29 -33.98 -22.99
N LEU A 336 5.87 -33.47 -24.14
CA LEU A 336 4.57 -32.97 -24.45
C LEU A 336 3.90 -33.72 -25.59
N SER A 337 2.58 -33.97 -25.45
CA SER A 337 1.73 -34.36 -26.58
C SER A 337 0.96 -33.12 -27.07
N VAL A 338 0.94 -32.90 -28.38
CA VAL A 338 0.24 -31.81 -29.03
C VAL A 338 -0.84 -32.38 -29.94
N ASN A 339 -2.11 -32.06 -29.66
CA ASN A 339 -3.23 -32.44 -30.50
C ASN A 339 -3.82 -31.18 -31.12
N MET A 340 -4.02 -31.17 -32.42
CA MET A 340 -4.51 -30.01 -33.16
C MET A 340 -5.77 -30.38 -33.95
N ASN A 341 -6.80 -29.58 -33.79
CA ASN A 341 -8.11 -29.79 -34.44
C ASN A 341 -8.62 -28.50 -35.10
N GLY A 342 -9.50 -28.63 -36.06
CA GLY A 342 -10.06 -27.49 -36.79
C GLY A 342 -9.04 -26.78 -37.67
N ASN A 343 -9.06 -25.46 -37.67
CA ASN A 343 -8.07 -24.63 -38.38
C ASN A 343 -6.92 -24.15 -37.42
N SER A 344 -6.66 -24.88 -36.36
CA SER A 344 -5.70 -24.46 -35.36
C SER A 344 -4.28 -24.37 -35.93
N GLN A 345 -3.49 -23.44 -35.40
CA GLN A 345 -2.14 -23.18 -35.85
C GLN A 345 -1.15 -23.15 -34.68
N ALA A 346 -0.04 -23.87 -34.84
CA ALA A 346 1.09 -23.77 -33.92
C ALA A 346 2.33 -23.30 -34.68
N ASN A 347 2.92 -22.20 -34.18
CA ASN A 347 4.13 -21.58 -34.70
C ASN A 347 5.21 -21.68 -33.62
N VAL A 348 6.21 -22.50 -33.84
CA VAL A 348 7.18 -22.86 -32.81
C VAL A 348 8.59 -22.56 -33.28
N VAL A 349 9.36 -21.83 -32.47
CA VAL A 349 10.79 -21.57 -32.70
C VAL A 349 11.59 -21.99 -31.48
N SER A 350 12.65 -22.73 -31.71
CA SER A 350 13.63 -23.11 -30.70
C SER A 350 15.03 -22.86 -31.26
N GLU A 351 15.87 -22.09 -30.58
CA GLU A 351 17.16 -21.69 -31.12
C GLU A 351 18.29 -22.69 -30.82
N ASN A 352 18.32 -23.27 -29.63
CA ASN A 352 19.47 -24.03 -29.16
C ASN A 352 19.28 -25.54 -29.34
N GLU A 353 18.35 -26.15 -28.65
CA GLU A 353 18.05 -27.57 -28.75
C GLU A 353 16.69 -27.80 -29.39
N GLY A 354 16.51 -28.99 -29.95
CA GLY A 354 15.26 -29.34 -30.60
C GLY A 354 14.08 -29.43 -29.68
N VAL A 355 12.96 -29.75 -30.28
CA VAL A 355 11.67 -29.92 -29.64
C VAL A 355 11.51 -31.37 -29.22
N PHE A 356 11.19 -31.63 -27.95
CA PHE A 356 11.02 -32.97 -27.39
C PHE A 356 9.53 -33.28 -27.24
N TYR A 357 9.01 -34.21 -28.02
CA TYR A 357 7.62 -34.63 -28.00
C TYR A 357 7.43 -36.00 -27.36
N ARG A 358 6.21 -36.23 -26.88
CA ARG A 358 5.62 -37.57 -26.73
C ARG A 358 4.75 -37.92 -27.94
N GLY A 359 4.05 -36.93 -28.53
CA GLY A 359 3.24 -37.12 -29.69
C GLY A 359 2.78 -35.82 -30.35
N LEU A 360 2.59 -35.84 -31.64
CA LEU A 360 2.02 -34.76 -32.43
C LEU A 360 0.89 -35.34 -33.29
N THR A 361 -0.32 -34.88 -33.09
CA THR A 361 -1.49 -35.30 -33.87
C THR A 361 -2.13 -34.09 -34.54
N LEU A 362 -2.18 -34.14 -35.87
CA LEU A 362 -2.77 -33.09 -36.70
C LEU A 362 -4.06 -33.62 -37.36
N ASN A 363 -5.17 -32.99 -37.03
CA ASN A 363 -6.47 -33.30 -37.61
C ASN A 363 -6.98 -32.10 -38.43
N ASP A 364 -7.96 -32.34 -39.27
CA ASP A 364 -8.67 -31.30 -40.05
C ASP A 364 -7.71 -30.44 -40.90
N ASN A 365 -7.83 -29.13 -40.82
CA ASN A 365 -7.00 -28.14 -41.50
C ASN A 365 -5.86 -27.60 -40.61
N SER A 366 -5.50 -28.32 -39.56
CA SER A 366 -4.53 -27.83 -38.60
C SER A 366 -3.13 -27.69 -39.21
N CYS A 367 -2.37 -26.68 -38.74
CA CYS A 367 -1.07 -26.37 -39.28
C CYS A 367 -0.03 -26.24 -38.16
N PHE A 368 1.02 -27.06 -38.21
CA PHE A 368 2.14 -27.02 -37.30
C PHE A 368 3.41 -26.56 -38.02
N ASN A 369 3.93 -25.41 -37.63
CA ASN A 369 5.12 -24.82 -38.19
C ASN A 369 6.24 -24.84 -37.14
N LEU A 370 7.38 -25.39 -37.48
CA LEU A 370 8.53 -25.50 -36.60
C LEU A 370 9.80 -25.00 -37.26
N LYS A 371 10.51 -24.11 -36.55
CA LYS A 371 11.91 -23.75 -36.86
C LYS A 371 12.81 -24.09 -35.69
N THR A 372 13.85 -24.88 -35.90
CA THR A 372 14.81 -25.25 -34.86
C THR A 372 16.20 -25.49 -35.42
N MET A 373 17.21 -25.31 -34.58
CA MET A 373 18.62 -25.61 -34.93
C MET A 373 18.87 -27.11 -35.11
N VAL A 374 18.21 -27.96 -34.35
CA VAL A 374 18.45 -29.41 -34.28
C VAL A 374 17.32 -30.25 -34.91
N GLY A 375 16.17 -29.65 -35.21
CA GLY A 375 14.99 -30.34 -35.72
C GLY A 375 14.15 -31.03 -34.65
N PHE A 376 13.31 -31.99 -35.02
CA PHE A 376 12.65 -32.86 -34.06
C PHE A 376 13.67 -33.68 -33.30
N ALA A 377 13.78 -33.47 -32.01
CA ALA A 377 14.64 -34.31 -31.18
C ALA A 377 13.75 -35.08 -30.18
N GLY A 378 13.62 -36.35 -30.39
CA GLY A 378 13.25 -37.28 -29.34
C GLY A 378 14.50 -37.56 -28.51
N LEU A 379 14.77 -36.78 -27.48
CA LEU A 379 15.78 -37.13 -26.50
C LEU A 379 15.06 -37.56 -25.23
N ASN A 380 14.92 -38.80 -24.98
CA ASN A 380 15.20 -39.41 -23.69
C ASN A 380 14.84 -40.89 -23.65
N ASP A 381 15.57 -41.57 -22.87
CA ASP A 381 15.52 -42.95 -22.48
C ASP A 381 14.07 -43.45 -22.34
N ASN A 382 13.56 -44.19 -23.33
CA ASN A 382 12.29 -44.92 -23.33
C ASN A 382 10.97 -44.18 -23.70
N LEU A 383 10.99 -43.04 -24.37
CA LEU A 383 9.79 -42.43 -24.89
C LEU A 383 9.67 -42.56 -26.41
N SER A 384 8.53 -43.10 -26.89
CA SER A 384 8.18 -43.09 -28.32
C SER A 384 7.72 -41.68 -28.72
N LEU A 385 8.12 -41.24 -29.89
CA LEU A 385 7.56 -40.06 -30.54
C LEU A 385 6.58 -40.53 -31.60
N ASP A 386 5.30 -40.16 -31.45
CA ASP A 386 4.24 -40.49 -32.40
C ASP A 386 3.85 -39.24 -33.19
N VAL A 387 3.97 -39.28 -34.50
CA VAL A 387 3.48 -38.24 -35.41
C VAL A 387 2.31 -38.81 -36.20
N ASN A 388 1.14 -38.16 -36.08
CA ASN A 388 -0.10 -38.60 -36.73
C ASN A 388 -0.66 -37.47 -37.63
N LEU A 389 -0.68 -37.69 -38.95
CA LEU A 389 -1.34 -36.84 -39.93
C LEU A 389 -2.65 -37.48 -40.30
N ASN A 390 -3.74 -37.12 -39.60
CA ASN A 390 -5.04 -37.75 -39.76
C ASN A 390 -5.93 -37.09 -40.82
N SER A 391 -5.40 -36.07 -41.50
CA SER A 391 -6.11 -35.35 -42.58
C SER A 391 -5.16 -34.97 -43.69
N THR A 392 -5.66 -35.04 -44.95
CA THR A 392 -4.92 -34.56 -46.14
C THR A 392 -4.78 -33.03 -46.16
N GLN A 393 -5.55 -32.31 -45.37
CA GLN A 393 -5.51 -30.86 -45.23
C GLN A 393 -4.54 -30.44 -44.13
N ALA A 394 -4.18 -31.34 -43.23
CA ALA A 394 -3.23 -31.07 -42.15
C ALA A 394 -1.84 -30.76 -42.72
N GLN A 395 -1.18 -29.76 -42.16
CA GLN A 395 0.11 -29.29 -42.62
C GLN A 395 1.16 -29.39 -41.50
N LEU A 396 2.23 -30.07 -41.81
CA LEU A 396 3.44 -30.17 -40.96
C LEU A 396 4.61 -29.53 -41.71
N ASN A 397 5.04 -28.35 -41.27
CA ASN A 397 6.09 -27.60 -41.93
C ASN A 397 7.31 -27.45 -41.01
N LEU A 398 8.47 -27.90 -41.46
CA LEU A 398 9.67 -28.00 -40.65
C LEU A 398 10.84 -27.28 -41.34
N LYS A 399 11.56 -26.47 -40.53
CA LYS A 399 12.84 -25.85 -40.94
C LYS A 399 13.85 -26.10 -39.86
N SER A 400 14.91 -26.83 -40.18
CA SER A 400 15.97 -27.14 -39.22
C SER A 400 17.35 -27.01 -39.89
N SER A 401 18.35 -26.61 -39.10
CA SER A 401 19.75 -26.64 -39.54
C SER A 401 20.42 -27.99 -39.29
N GLY A 402 19.76 -28.86 -38.52
CA GLY A 402 20.22 -30.21 -38.18
C GLY A 402 19.40 -31.31 -38.82
N GLN A 403 19.29 -32.43 -38.13
CA GLN A 403 18.57 -33.61 -38.60
C GLN A 403 17.06 -33.41 -38.56
N LEU A 404 16.33 -33.98 -39.52
CA LEU A 404 14.86 -33.90 -39.58
C LEU A 404 14.21 -34.57 -38.37
N PHE A 405 14.62 -35.78 -38.05
CA PHE A 405 14.20 -36.53 -36.88
C PHE A 405 15.45 -37.10 -36.18
N TYR A 406 15.60 -36.81 -34.93
CA TYR A 406 16.68 -37.34 -34.11
C TYR A 406 16.09 -38.05 -32.89
N ASN A 407 16.32 -39.34 -32.79
CA ASN A 407 15.97 -40.14 -31.62
C ASN A 407 17.13 -41.07 -31.25
N GLN A 408 17.68 -40.93 -30.04
CA GLN A 408 18.80 -41.77 -29.59
C GLN A 408 18.39 -43.22 -29.35
N ASN A 409 17.10 -43.49 -29.02
CA ASN A 409 16.61 -44.81 -28.65
C ASN A 409 15.60 -45.44 -29.62
N ASN A 410 15.39 -44.85 -30.79
CA ASN A 410 14.91 -45.55 -31.98
C ASN A 410 13.41 -45.92 -32.00
N GLN A 411 12.51 -45.19 -31.36
CA GLN A 411 11.07 -45.40 -31.55
C GLN A 411 10.42 -44.10 -32.03
N LEU A 412 10.31 -43.97 -33.34
CA LEU A 412 9.47 -42.97 -33.98
C LEU A 412 8.35 -43.70 -34.73
N THR A 413 7.11 -43.45 -34.38
CA THR A 413 5.96 -43.90 -35.16
C THR A 413 5.47 -42.75 -36.02
N PHE A 414 5.36 -42.95 -37.33
CA PHE A 414 4.80 -41.97 -38.24
C PHE A 414 3.57 -42.57 -38.93
N ASN A 415 2.40 -42.03 -38.61
CA ASN A 415 1.11 -42.42 -39.19
C ASN A 415 0.58 -41.29 -40.07
N ALA A 416 0.11 -41.63 -41.26
CA ALA A 416 -0.46 -40.66 -42.18
C ALA A 416 -1.54 -41.30 -43.06
N VAL A 417 -2.59 -40.58 -43.34
CA VAL A 417 -3.59 -41.02 -44.34
C VAL A 417 -3.09 -40.73 -45.75
N ALA A 418 -3.55 -41.52 -46.72
CA ALA A 418 -3.22 -41.33 -48.14
C ALA A 418 -3.48 -39.89 -48.59
N GLY A 419 -2.54 -39.28 -49.27
CA GLY A 419 -2.58 -37.87 -49.68
C GLY A 419 -2.01 -36.87 -48.71
N SER A 420 -1.60 -37.29 -47.50
CA SER A 420 -0.96 -36.40 -46.50
C SER A 420 0.40 -35.88 -47.01
N LYS A 421 0.72 -34.65 -46.59
CA LYS A 421 1.94 -33.96 -46.97
C LYS A 421 2.66 -33.40 -45.72
N PHE A 422 4.00 -33.35 -45.77
CA PHE A 422 4.76 -32.50 -44.89
C PHE A 422 5.89 -31.79 -45.65
N SER A 423 6.39 -30.70 -45.14
CA SER A 423 7.55 -30.02 -45.73
C SER A 423 8.75 -29.98 -44.79
N HIS A 424 9.93 -30.06 -45.35
CA HIS A 424 11.20 -29.90 -44.64
C HIS A 424 12.20 -29.13 -45.50
N ASN A 425 12.72 -28.03 -44.98
CA ASN A 425 13.76 -27.21 -45.62
C ASN A 425 13.43 -26.86 -47.08
N GLY A 426 12.19 -26.47 -47.35
CA GLY A 426 11.73 -26.05 -48.68
C GLY A 426 11.30 -27.15 -49.61
N LYS A 427 11.38 -28.40 -49.21
CA LYS A 427 10.91 -29.56 -49.99
C LYS A 427 9.60 -30.08 -49.42
N VAL A 428 8.70 -30.51 -50.32
CA VAL A 428 7.43 -31.13 -49.94
C VAL A 428 7.54 -32.64 -50.15
N TYR A 429 7.07 -33.39 -49.18
CA TYR A 429 7.00 -34.86 -49.21
C TYR A 429 5.51 -35.27 -49.10
N LYS A 430 5.10 -36.23 -49.93
CA LYS A 430 3.73 -36.73 -50.04
C LYS A 430 3.68 -38.24 -49.98
N THR A 431 2.63 -38.79 -49.45
CA THR A 431 2.30 -40.20 -49.54
C THR A 431 1.03 -40.41 -50.33
N ASP A 432 0.99 -41.43 -51.19
CA ASP A 432 -0.20 -41.83 -51.97
C ASP A 432 -0.96 -43.00 -51.31
N THR A 433 -0.45 -43.53 -50.21
CA THR A 433 -1.04 -44.63 -49.43
C THR A 433 -1.06 -44.28 -47.95
N ASP A 434 -1.91 -44.97 -47.21
CA ASP A 434 -1.87 -44.88 -45.75
C ASP A 434 -0.51 -45.40 -45.25
N VAL A 435 0.06 -44.65 -44.34
CA VAL A 435 1.35 -44.97 -43.73
C VAL A 435 1.15 -45.28 -42.25
N SER A 436 1.76 -46.39 -41.82
CA SER A 436 1.95 -46.72 -40.41
C SER A 436 3.37 -47.29 -40.28
N ASP A 437 4.34 -46.41 -40.00
CA ASP A 437 5.74 -46.75 -39.98
C ASP A 437 6.29 -46.63 -38.55
N ASN A 438 6.79 -47.74 -38.05
CA ASN A 438 7.43 -47.88 -36.74
C ASN A 438 8.97 -48.01 -36.84
N THR A 439 9.55 -47.65 -37.98
CA THR A 439 11.00 -47.84 -38.17
C THR A 439 11.82 -46.72 -37.56
N MET A 440 13.06 -47.06 -37.29
CA MET A 440 14.10 -46.15 -36.80
C MET A 440 14.49 -45.14 -37.89
N LEU A 441 14.07 -43.89 -37.71
CA LEU A 441 14.35 -42.83 -38.68
C LEU A 441 15.51 -41.95 -38.20
N ASN A 442 16.73 -42.39 -38.38
CA ASN A 442 17.87 -41.48 -38.37
C ASN A 442 17.99 -40.84 -39.76
N ASN A 443 17.51 -39.61 -39.89
CA ASN A 443 17.57 -38.81 -41.14
C ASN A 443 16.88 -39.37 -42.38
N ASN A 444 16.15 -40.46 -42.30
CA ASN A 444 15.43 -41.02 -43.42
C ASN A 444 14.00 -40.49 -43.47
N LEU A 445 13.45 -40.40 -44.67
CA LEU A 445 12.04 -40.14 -44.84
C LEU A 445 11.20 -41.30 -44.28
N PRO A 446 10.02 -41.04 -43.68
CA PRO A 446 9.07 -42.09 -43.33
C PRO A 446 8.78 -42.98 -44.55
N ALA A 447 8.73 -44.30 -44.37
CA ALA A 447 8.43 -45.20 -45.45
C ALA A 447 7.07 -44.81 -46.10
N GLY A 448 7.01 -44.82 -47.41
CA GLY A 448 5.83 -44.43 -48.18
C GLY A 448 5.76 -42.94 -48.54
N PHE A 449 6.63 -42.09 -48.04
CA PHE A 449 6.72 -40.69 -48.47
C PHE A 449 7.78 -40.52 -49.55
N ALA A 450 7.44 -39.74 -50.59
CA ALA A 450 8.35 -39.34 -51.66
C ALA A 450 8.35 -37.82 -51.85
N GLU A 451 9.46 -37.25 -52.34
CA GLU A 451 9.51 -35.84 -52.70
C GLU A 451 8.50 -35.54 -53.82
N ALA A 452 7.62 -34.59 -53.57
CA ALA A 452 6.60 -34.18 -54.56
C ALA A 452 7.24 -33.17 -55.51
N ALA A 453 7.72 -33.67 -56.64
CA ALA A 453 8.39 -32.85 -57.64
C ALA A 453 7.40 -31.76 -58.19
N GLY A 454 7.83 -30.50 -58.11
CA GLY A 454 7.06 -29.37 -58.59
C GLY A 454 6.12 -28.74 -57.55
N GLU A 455 5.99 -29.30 -56.36
CA GLU A 455 5.30 -28.63 -55.23
C GLU A 455 6.27 -27.74 -54.46
N THR A 456 5.84 -26.55 -54.10
CA THR A 456 6.62 -25.60 -53.33
C THR A 456 6.19 -25.62 -51.86
N ALA A 457 7.13 -25.82 -50.95
CA ALA A 457 6.85 -25.72 -49.51
C ALA A 457 6.52 -24.29 -49.10
N PRO A 458 5.66 -24.11 -48.10
CA PRO A 458 5.41 -22.79 -47.52
C PRO A 458 6.70 -22.17 -46.98
N SER A 459 6.93 -20.87 -47.19
CA SER A 459 8.02 -20.15 -46.50
C SER A 459 7.72 -20.07 -45.01
N LEU A 460 8.73 -20.36 -44.20
CA LEU A 460 8.68 -20.23 -42.73
C LEU A 460 9.39 -18.95 -42.22
N ASP A 461 9.63 -17.98 -43.09
CA ASP A 461 10.33 -16.74 -42.74
C ASP A 461 9.46 -15.87 -41.81
N PHE A 462 8.12 -16.02 -41.89
CA PHE A 462 7.18 -15.36 -40.95
C PHE A 462 7.40 -15.76 -39.48
N LEU A 463 8.06 -16.89 -39.21
CA LEU A 463 8.42 -17.28 -37.84
C LEU A 463 9.44 -16.34 -37.22
N ASP A 464 10.35 -15.76 -38.02
CA ASP A 464 11.31 -14.77 -37.52
C ASP A 464 10.57 -13.45 -37.20
N GLU A 465 9.60 -13.06 -38.03
CA GLU A 465 8.74 -11.91 -37.75
C GLU A 465 7.89 -12.15 -36.50
N MET A 466 7.33 -13.35 -36.32
CA MET A 466 6.64 -13.75 -35.09
C MET A 466 7.52 -13.56 -33.85
N VAL A 467 8.78 -13.99 -33.88
CA VAL A 467 9.72 -13.82 -32.75
C VAL A 467 9.94 -12.35 -32.47
N ASN A 468 10.08 -11.50 -33.50
CA ASN A 468 10.21 -10.04 -33.33
C ASN A 468 8.96 -9.42 -32.71
N VAL A 469 7.76 -9.86 -33.10
CA VAL A 469 6.50 -9.44 -32.50
C VAL A 469 6.42 -9.87 -31.04
N LEU A 470 6.77 -11.11 -30.72
CA LEU A 470 6.82 -11.58 -29.32
C LEU A 470 7.82 -10.79 -28.49
N GLN A 471 8.97 -10.41 -29.07
CA GLN A 471 9.95 -9.54 -28.44
C GLN A 471 9.38 -8.16 -28.13
N ALA A 472 8.77 -7.52 -29.13
CA ALA A 472 8.15 -6.21 -28.96
C ALA A 472 7.06 -6.22 -27.88
N LYS A 473 6.19 -7.25 -27.88
CA LYS A 473 5.17 -7.44 -26.83
C LYS A 473 5.77 -7.62 -25.45
N ALA A 474 6.84 -8.41 -25.33
CA ALA A 474 7.55 -8.59 -24.06
C ALA A 474 8.12 -7.27 -23.55
N GLU A 475 8.77 -6.49 -24.40
CA GLU A 475 9.32 -5.18 -24.05
C GLU A 475 8.24 -4.16 -23.67
N GLN A 476 7.10 -4.17 -24.35
CA GLN A 476 5.96 -3.34 -24.00
C GLN A 476 5.36 -3.74 -22.66
N GLY A 477 5.20 -5.02 -22.40
CA GLY A 477 4.77 -5.55 -21.11
C GLY A 477 5.68 -5.10 -19.95
N ILE A 478 7.00 -5.00 -20.21
CA ILE A 478 7.98 -4.50 -19.24
C ILE A 478 7.82 -2.99 -18.99
N LYS A 479 7.61 -2.20 -20.04
CA LYS A 479 7.48 -0.73 -19.96
C LYS A 479 6.14 -0.27 -19.36
N GLY A 480 5.16 -1.15 -19.30
CA GLY A 480 3.79 -0.83 -18.87
C GLY A 480 2.91 -0.34 -20.02
N TYR A 481 1.66 -0.12 -19.69
CA TYR A 481 0.63 0.33 -20.62
C TYR A 481 0.91 1.77 -21.08
N GLN A 482 1.25 1.96 -22.33
CA GLN A 482 1.30 3.29 -22.94
C GLN A 482 0.00 3.51 -23.70
N THR A 483 -0.89 4.34 -23.17
CA THR A 483 -1.97 4.88 -23.98
C THR A 483 -1.41 5.92 -24.93
N THR A 484 -1.72 5.81 -26.20
CA THR A 484 -1.48 6.88 -27.20
C THR A 484 -2.42 8.08 -27.03
N SER A 485 -3.37 8.02 -26.13
CA SER A 485 -4.05 9.20 -25.60
C SER A 485 -3.33 9.63 -24.33
N SER A 486 -2.31 10.48 -24.46
CA SER A 486 -1.86 11.30 -23.35
C SER A 486 -3.09 11.90 -22.68
N ALA A 487 -3.35 11.55 -21.42
CA ALA A 487 -4.17 12.40 -20.59
C ALA A 487 -3.64 13.80 -20.83
N ASP A 488 -4.51 14.72 -21.25
CA ASP A 488 -4.10 16.06 -21.60
C ASP A 488 -3.09 16.52 -20.53
N SER A 489 -1.88 16.88 -20.92
CA SER A 489 -0.81 17.25 -20.00
C SER A 489 -1.28 18.31 -18.99
N SER A 490 -2.38 19.01 -19.30
CA SER A 490 -3.04 19.96 -18.43
C SER A 490 -3.58 19.33 -17.13
N TYR A 491 -4.06 18.10 -17.15
CA TYR A 491 -4.52 17.40 -15.94
C TYR A 491 -3.35 17.02 -15.01
N ALA A 492 -2.27 16.51 -15.58
CA ALA A 492 -1.04 16.21 -14.84
C ALA A 492 -0.44 17.47 -14.22
N ASP A 493 -0.40 18.58 -14.96
CA ASP A 493 0.07 19.87 -14.47
C ASP A 493 -0.81 20.42 -13.32
N GLN A 494 -2.12 20.31 -13.44
CA GLN A 494 -3.06 20.72 -12.38
C GLN A 494 -2.90 19.87 -11.12
N TYR A 495 -2.75 18.56 -11.27
CA TYR A 495 -2.47 17.62 -10.19
C TYR A 495 -1.16 17.97 -9.46
N ASN A 496 -0.09 18.20 -10.19
CA ASN A 496 1.20 18.60 -9.64
C ASN A 496 1.14 19.95 -8.91
N LYS A 497 0.38 20.91 -9.44
CA LYS A 497 0.14 22.20 -8.76
C LYS A 497 -0.59 22.04 -7.43
N ALA A 498 -1.56 21.11 -7.33
CA ALA A 498 -2.22 20.82 -6.08
C ALA A 498 -1.23 20.31 -5.02
N PHE A 499 -0.25 19.47 -5.41
CA PHE A 499 0.81 19.02 -4.49
C PHE A 499 1.74 20.15 -4.06
N GLU A 500 2.10 21.05 -4.95
CA GLU A 500 2.91 22.20 -4.57
C GLU A 500 2.19 23.09 -3.55
N GLN A 501 0.89 23.30 -3.71
CA GLN A 501 0.10 24.06 -2.74
C GLN A 501 -0.04 23.32 -1.43
N TYR A 502 -0.23 22.00 -1.47
CA TYR A 502 -0.23 21.14 -0.29
C TYR A 502 1.09 21.28 0.50
N ASP A 503 2.23 21.10 -0.16
CA ASP A 503 3.54 21.18 0.50
C ASP A 503 3.84 22.59 1.06
N ARG A 504 3.41 23.65 0.37
CA ARG A 504 3.49 25.02 0.91
C ARG A 504 2.66 25.17 2.17
N LEU A 505 1.42 24.69 2.16
CA LEU A 505 0.54 24.72 3.33
C LEU A 505 1.13 23.94 4.52
N ILE A 506 1.68 22.75 4.29
CA ILE A 506 2.35 21.97 5.34
C ILE A 506 3.56 22.74 5.92
N ASN A 507 4.32 23.43 5.07
CA ASN A 507 5.43 24.28 5.51
C ASN A 507 4.98 25.47 6.36
N ASP A 508 3.85 26.08 5.99
CA ASP A 508 3.30 27.27 6.66
C ASP A 508 2.52 26.95 7.94
N SER A 509 2.19 25.67 8.18
CA SER A 509 1.41 25.21 9.33
C SER A 509 2.24 25.16 10.62
N SER A 510 2.95 26.26 10.93
CA SER A 510 3.75 26.42 12.13
C SER A 510 3.13 27.42 13.10
N TYR A 511 3.32 27.21 14.38
CA TYR A 511 2.98 28.16 15.42
C TYR A 511 4.18 28.38 16.34
N GLN A 512 4.57 29.64 16.54
CA GLN A 512 5.74 30.04 17.35
C GLN A 512 7.05 29.28 17.03
N GLY A 513 7.26 28.94 15.75
CA GLY A 513 8.46 28.25 15.28
C GLY A 513 8.42 26.73 15.44
N VAL A 514 7.30 26.16 15.90
CA VAL A 514 7.09 24.71 15.96
C VAL A 514 6.13 24.28 14.86
N ASN A 515 6.56 23.34 14.02
CA ASN A 515 5.75 22.72 12.98
C ASN A 515 5.64 21.21 13.20
N LEU A 516 4.52 20.77 13.78
CA LEU A 516 4.25 19.36 14.04
C LEU A 516 4.08 18.52 12.74
N LEU A 517 3.90 19.18 11.59
CA LEU A 517 3.79 18.52 10.30
C LEU A 517 5.15 18.30 9.62
N LYS A 518 6.24 18.68 10.29
CA LYS A 518 7.63 18.50 9.86
C LYS A 518 8.49 17.72 10.83
N ASN A 519 7.90 16.78 11.53
CA ASN A 519 8.57 15.91 12.49
C ASN A 519 9.19 16.67 13.71
N GLU A 520 8.78 17.91 13.96
CA GLU A 520 9.18 18.64 15.15
C GLU A 520 8.35 18.18 16.35
N LYS A 521 8.85 18.41 17.56
CA LYS A 521 8.17 17.99 18.79
C LYS A 521 7.73 19.19 19.61
N LEU A 522 6.60 19.03 20.27
CA LEU A 522 6.06 19.97 21.24
C LEU A 522 6.07 19.33 22.64
N ASP A 523 6.78 19.95 23.58
CA ASP A 523 6.78 19.54 24.99
C ASP A 523 5.86 20.47 25.79
N VAL A 524 4.74 19.97 26.32
CA VAL A 524 3.81 20.69 27.17
C VAL A 524 3.99 20.24 28.62
N VAL A 525 4.38 21.17 29.49
CA VAL A 525 4.66 20.91 30.89
C VAL A 525 3.39 21.15 31.74
N PHE A 526 3.10 20.28 32.70
CA PHE A 526 1.88 20.29 33.52
C PHE A 526 2.08 20.61 34.99
N ASN A 527 3.34 20.74 35.45
CA ASN A 527 3.60 21.04 36.86
C ASN A 527 4.86 21.89 37.06
N GLU A 528 4.92 22.56 38.20
CA GLU A 528 6.00 23.50 38.55
C GLU A 528 7.39 22.83 38.60
N THR A 529 7.44 21.53 38.90
CA THR A 529 8.68 20.75 38.93
C THR A 529 9.17 20.33 37.55
N ARG A 530 8.39 20.60 36.49
CA ARG A 530 8.67 20.23 35.09
C ARG A 530 8.90 18.73 34.83
N LYS A 531 8.54 17.88 35.81
CA LYS A 531 8.68 16.42 35.68
C LYS A 531 7.51 15.78 34.94
N ASN A 532 6.32 16.37 35.03
CA ASN A 532 5.14 15.93 34.30
C ASN A 532 4.98 16.77 33.05
N LYS A 533 5.24 16.15 31.91
CA LYS A 533 5.09 16.77 30.60
C LYS A 533 4.45 15.77 29.63
N LEU A 534 3.74 16.27 28.64
CA LEU A 534 3.33 15.55 27.44
C LEU A 534 4.24 15.98 26.31
N THR A 535 4.87 15.01 25.64
CA THR A 535 5.59 15.25 24.41
C THR A 535 4.71 14.86 23.24
N VAL A 536 4.26 15.81 22.45
CA VAL A 536 3.58 15.58 21.19
C VAL A 536 4.63 15.46 20.10
N GLN A 537 4.76 14.27 19.53
CA GLN A 537 5.70 14.02 18.44
C GLN A 537 5.04 14.43 17.12
N GLY A 538 5.67 15.34 16.38
CA GLY A 538 5.26 15.65 15.02
C GLY A 538 5.62 14.53 14.05
N GLN A 539 4.99 14.54 12.89
CA GLN A 539 5.27 13.63 11.78
C GLN A 539 5.50 14.45 10.50
N ASP A 540 6.38 13.97 9.65
CA ASP A 540 6.55 14.58 8.33
C ASP A 540 5.35 14.22 7.45
N MET A 541 4.56 15.24 7.14
CA MET A 541 3.35 15.16 6.32
C MET A 541 3.55 15.78 4.92
N SER A 542 4.80 15.95 4.47
CA SER A 542 5.06 16.37 3.10
C SER A 542 4.53 15.35 2.09
N SER A 543 4.26 15.78 0.88
CA SER A 543 3.80 14.91 -0.22
C SER A 543 4.74 13.72 -0.41
N ALA A 544 6.05 13.94 -0.34
CA ALA A 544 7.06 12.90 -0.44
C ALA A 544 7.01 11.88 0.72
N ALA A 545 6.83 12.33 1.97
CA ALA A 545 6.74 11.45 3.14
C ALA A 545 5.43 10.64 3.15
N LEU A 546 4.38 11.18 2.57
CA LEU A 546 3.12 10.47 2.36
C LEU A 546 3.20 9.40 1.27
N GLY A 547 4.26 9.43 0.43
CA GLY A 547 4.46 8.51 -0.69
C GLY A 547 3.71 8.96 -1.96
N LEU A 548 3.44 10.25 -2.09
CA LEU A 548 2.81 10.83 -3.27
C LEU A 548 3.87 11.09 -4.35
N THR A 549 3.59 10.69 -5.58
CA THR A 549 4.47 10.91 -6.73
C THR A 549 3.92 11.99 -7.64
N LYS A 550 4.82 12.77 -8.27
CA LYS A 550 4.42 13.74 -9.30
C LYS A 550 3.82 13.01 -10.50
N ALA A 551 2.74 13.56 -11.03
CA ALA A 551 2.09 13.02 -12.21
C ALA A 551 2.96 13.24 -13.46
N GLU A 552 3.39 12.14 -14.06
CA GLU A 552 3.92 12.03 -15.42
C GLU A 552 3.01 11.09 -16.23
N TRP A 553 1.68 11.27 -16.09
CA TRP A 553 0.67 10.35 -16.59
C TRP A 553 0.82 10.08 -18.08
N THR A 554 1.52 9.01 -18.39
CA THR A 554 1.64 8.48 -19.74
C THR A 554 0.63 7.38 -20.00
N THR A 555 0.05 6.81 -18.91
CA THR A 555 -0.88 5.70 -18.99
C THR A 555 -2.05 5.90 -18.04
N GLN A 556 -3.20 5.28 -18.35
CA GLN A 556 -4.35 5.20 -17.45
C GLN A 556 -4.01 4.55 -16.10
N ARG A 557 -3.06 3.63 -16.12
CA ARG A 557 -2.54 2.99 -14.92
C ARG A 557 -1.81 3.96 -14.01
N ASP A 558 -1.04 4.89 -14.58
CA ASP A 558 -0.35 5.92 -13.79
C ASP A 558 -1.37 6.79 -13.05
N ILE A 559 -2.47 7.15 -13.73
CA ILE A 559 -3.57 7.90 -13.12
C ILE A 559 -4.22 7.10 -11.98
N ALA A 560 -4.52 5.81 -12.22
CA ALA A 560 -5.11 4.96 -11.20
C ALA A 560 -4.19 4.75 -10.00
N ASN A 561 -2.87 4.60 -10.22
CA ASN A 561 -1.89 4.51 -9.15
C ASN A 561 -1.85 5.80 -8.33
N SER A 562 -1.86 6.97 -8.97
CA SER A 562 -1.92 8.27 -8.29
C SER A 562 -3.16 8.39 -7.40
N ILE A 563 -4.32 7.91 -7.84
CA ILE A 563 -5.54 7.88 -7.00
C ILE A 563 -5.33 6.99 -5.76
N GLN A 564 -4.66 5.83 -5.90
CA GLN A 564 -4.37 4.96 -4.76
C GLN A 564 -3.39 5.58 -3.76
N GLU A 565 -2.35 6.26 -4.26
CA GLU A 565 -1.41 7.01 -3.43
C GLU A 565 -2.13 8.09 -2.62
N LEU A 566 -3.05 8.83 -3.24
CA LEU A 566 -3.86 9.84 -2.56
C LEU A 566 -4.73 9.25 -1.45
N LEU A 567 -5.41 8.14 -1.71
CA LEU A 567 -6.23 7.46 -0.70
C LEU A 567 -5.38 6.98 0.49
N ALA A 568 -4.20 6.43 0.21
CA ALA A 568 -3.26 6.01 1.26
C ALA A 568 -2.75 7.22 2.07
N ALA A 569 -2.44 8.34 1.41
CA ALA A 569 -2.01 9.58 2.04
C ALA A 569 -3.09 10.18 2.95
N VAL A 570 -4.34 10.26 2.47
CA VAL A 570 -5.48 10.74 3.29
C VAL A 570 -5.69 9.88 4.53
N ASN A 571 -5.53 8.57 4.42
CA ASN A 571 -5.63 7.68 5.58
C ASN A 571 -4.51 7.91 6.61
N LYS A 572 -3.27 8.13 6.16
CA LYS A 572 -2.16 8.50 7.05
C LYS A 572 -2.44 9.82 7.76
N ILE A 573 -2.93 10.83 7.04
CA ILE A 573 -3.32 12.13 7.60
C ILE A 573 -4.40 11.96 8.67
N ARG A 574 -5.46 11.21 8.38
CA ARG A 574 -6.56 10.97 9.33
C ARG A 574 -6.07 10.28 10.60
N THR A 575 -5.15 9.34 10.48
CA THR A 575 -4.54 8.68 11.64
C THR A 575 -3.79 9.68 12.50
N PHE A 576 -2.97 10.54 11.90
CA PHE A 576 -2.24 11.56 12.64
C PHE A 576 -3.15 12.64 13.22
N GLN A 577 -4.21 13.06 12.52
CA GLN A 577 -5.24 13.96 13.06
C GLN A 577 -5.90 13.38 14.31
N SER A 578 -6.20 12.09 14.32
CA SER A 578 -6.75 11.40 15.49
C SER A 578 -5.78 11.41 16.68
N GLU A 579 -4.48 11.21 16.43
CA GLU A 579 -3.43 11.29 17.45
C GLU A 579 -3.32 12.71 18.02
N LEU A 580 -3.28 13.73 17.16
CA LEU A 580 -3.29 15.13 17.58
C LEU A 580 -4.55 15.49 18.38
N GLY A 581 -5.73 15.02 17.97
CA GLY A 581 -6.99 15.18 18.68
C GLY A 581 -6.97 14.57 20.09
N ASN A 582 -6.33 13.42 20.23
CA ASN A 582 -6.15 12.77 21.53
C ASN A 582 -5.22 13.60 22.45
N ASN A 583 -4.10 14.06 21.91
CA ASN A 583 -3.16 14.92 22.64
C ASN A 583 -3.79 16.26 23.03
N TYR A 584 -4.56 16.87 22.14
CA TYR A 584 -5.36 18.06 22.42
C TYR A 584 -6.30 17.84 23.62
N SER A 585 -7.05 16.74 23.62
CA SER A 585 -8.00 16.43 24.70
C SER A 585 -7.30 16.24 26.05
N ILE A 586 -6.11 15.62 26.06
CA ILE A 586 -5.30 15.46 27.27
C ILE A 586 -4.86 16.82 27.80
N ILE A 587 -4.34 17.70 26.94
CA ILE A 587 -3.90 19.04 27.35
C ILE A 587 -5.07 19.86 27.87
N GLN A 588 -6.20 19.86 27.18
CA GLN A 588 -7.43 20.57 27.61
C GLN A 588 -7.92 20.11 28.99
N THR A 589 -7.94 18.79 29.21
CA THR A 589 -8.32 18.24 30.53
C THR A 589 -7.34 18.68 31.63
N ARG A 590 -6.05 18.69 31.30
CA ARG A 590 -5.02 19.17 32.23
C ARG A 590 -5.12 20.69 32.50
N GLN A 591 -5.40 21.47 31.47
CA GLN A 591 -5.61 22.90 31.58
C GLN A 591 -6.78 23.18 32.55
N ASN A 592 -7.97 22.60 32.34
CA ASN A 592 -9.15 22.75 33.19
C ASN A 592 -8.85 22.33 34.64
N PHE A 593 -8.11 21.24 34.85
CA PHE A 593 -7.69 20.82 36.19
C PHE A 593 -6.76 21.84 36.85
N THR A 594 -5.78 22.35 36.09
CA THR A 594 -4.81 23.33 36.62
C THR A 594 -5.49 24.64 36.96
N GLU A 595 -6.41 25.12 36.13
CA GLU A 595 -7.26 26.31 36.39
C GLU A 595 -8.07 26.15 37.69
N ALA A 596 -8.78 25.04 37.84
CA ALA A 596 -9.50 24.73 39.07
C ALA A 596 -8.59 24.65 40.31
N LEU A 597 -7.37 24.11 40.14
CA LEU A 597 -6.39 24.05 41.22
C LEU A 597 -5.87 25.44 41.59
N THR A 598 -5.62 26.32 40.61
CA THR A 598 -5.21 27.70 40.83
C THR A 598 -6.29 28.43 41.64
N ASP A 599 -7.57 28.32 41.27
CA ASP A 599 -8.70 28.91 42.01
C ASP A 599 -8.76 28.45 43.48
N VAL A 600 -8.52 27.14 43.72
CA VAL A 600 -8.49 26.60 45.10
C VAL A 600 -7.31 27.17 45.88
N LEU A 601 -6.12 27.32 45.27
CA LEU A 601 -4.95 27.89 45.92
C LEU A 601 -5.12 29.38 46.25
N GLU A 602 -5.70 30.17 45.32
CA GLU A 602 -6.02 31.57 45.53
C GLU A 602 -7.07 31.74 46.63
N THR A 603 -8.19 30.98 46.55
CA THR A 603 -9.20 30.98 47.62
C THR A 603 -8.60 30.59 48.96
N GLY A 604 -7.70 29.59 48.97
CA GLY A 604 -6.98 29.20 50.19
C GLY A 604 -6.06 30.30 50.74
N ALA A 605 -5.35 31.01 49.86
CA ALA A 605 -4.53 32.16 50.24
C ALA A 605 -5.38 33.32 50.83
N ASP A 606 -6.50 33.64 50.16
CA ASP A 606 -7.42 34.68 50.56
C ASP A 606 -8.05 34.39 51.93
N ASN A 607 -8.49 33.17 52.16
CA ASN A 607 -9.05 32.76 53.46
C ASN A 607 -8.05 32.94 54.62
N LEU A 608 -6.76 32.86 54.36
CA LEU A 608 -5.71 33.08 55.38
C LEU A 608 -5.48 34.56 55.69
N VAL A 609 -5.65 35.44 54.69
CA VAL A 609 -5.23 36.86 54.82
C VAL A 609 -6.39 37.87 54.72
N LEU A 610 -7.49 37.56 54.06
CA LEU A 610 -8.61 38.50 53.93
C LEU A 610 -9.35 38.70 55.25
N ALA A 611 -9.79 39.91 55.50
CA ALA A 611 -10.65 40.26 56.60
C ALA A 611 -12.15 40.18 56.20
N ASP A 612 -13.00 39.79 57.14
CA ASP A 612 -14.44 39.97 56.96
C ASP A 612 -14.75 41.46 57.12
N MET A 613 -15.04 42.14 56.03
CA MET A 613 -15.29 43.55 55.95
C MET A 613 -16.55 43.98 56.79
N ASN A 614 -17.51 43.08 56.94
CA ASN A 614 -18.70 43.33 57.74
C ASN A 614 -18.37 43.33 59.26
N GLU A 615 -17.58 42.28 59.65
CA GLU A 615 -17.09 42.15 61.01
C GLU A 615 -16.20 43.35 61.41
N GLU A 616 -15.20 43.67 60.55
CA GLU A 616 -14.27 44.80 60.83
C GLU A 616 -14.97 46.14 60.80
N SER A 617 -15.99 46.35 59.95
CA SER A 617 -16.81 47.54 59.96
C SER A 617 -17.62 47.67 61.23
N ALA A 618 -18.25 46.61 61.73
CA ALA A 618 -18.94 46.56 62.98
C ALA A 618 -18.03 46.85 64.19
N ASN A 619 -16.83 46.21 64.16
CA ASN A 619 -15.75 46.42 65.16
C ASN A 619 -15.27 47.85 65.16
N TYR A 620 -15.12 48.50 64.01
CA TYR A 620 -14.72 49.91 63.91
C TYR A 620 -15.76 50.83 64.52
N LEU A 621 -17.03 50.68 64.22
CA LEU A 621 -18.14 51.46 64.81
C LEU A 621 -18.20 51.23 66.29
N ALA A 622 -18.06 49.99 66.77
CA ALA A 622 -18.01 49.69 68.22
C ALA A 622 -16.87 50.38 68.94
N LEU A 623 -15.65 50.32 68.31
CA LEU A 623 -14.47 51.00 68.84
C LEU A 623 -14.56 52.49 68.82
N GLN A 624 -15.19 53.11 67.79
CA GLN A 624 -15.45 54.51 67.70
C GLN A 624 -16.42 54.97 68.85
N THR A 625 -17.50 54.19 69.09
CA THR A 625 -18.42 54.43 70.20
C THR A 625 -17.70 54.32 71.56
N ARG A 626 -16.85 53.28 71.75
CA ARG A 626 -16.04 53.09 72.96
C ARG A 626 -15.06 54.25 73.16
N GLN A 627 -14.43 54.76 72.09
CA GLN A 627 -13.52 55.89 72.11
C GLN A 627 -14.25 57.17 72.62
N GLN A 628 -15.46 57.44 72.08
CA GLN A 628 -16.26 58.54 72.51
C GLN A 628 -16.63 58.41 74.00
N LEU A 629 -17.09 57.25 74.42
CA LEU A 629 -17.38 56.97 75.83
C LEU A 629 -16.20 57.14 76.75
N ALA A 630 -15.01 56.60 76.34
CA ALA A 630 -13.78 56.73 77.12
C ALA A 630 -13.31 58.18 77.21
N THR A 631 -13.46 58.97 76.14
CA THR A 631 -13.12 60.37 76.11
C THR A 631 -14.05 61.14 77.04
N ASN A 632 -15.36 60.86 77.00
CA ASN A 632 -16.33 61.48 77.93
C ASN A 632 -16.07 61.09 79.38
N ALA A 633 -15.74 59.81 79.64
CA ALA A 633 -15.41 59.35 80.99
C ALA A 633 -14.11 60.04 81.53
N LEU A 634 -13.13 60.25 80.65
CA LEU A 634 -11.89 60.94 80.99
C LEU A 634 -12.13 62.42 81.32
N SER A 635 -13.02 63.09 80.53
CA SER A 635 -13.45 64.47 80.77
C SER A 635 -14.19 64.62 82.10
N LEU A 636 -15.14 63.70 82.39
CA LEU A 636 -15.81 63.66 83.67
C LEU A 636 -14.85 63.43 84.85
N ALA A 637 -13.93 62.51 84.71
CA ALA A 637 -12.92 62.25 85.74
C ALA A 637 -11.95 63.46 85.95
N ALA A 638 -11.61 64.15 84.85
CA ALA A 638 -10.82 65.41 84.94
C ALA A 638 -11.59 66.53 85.60
N ASN A 639 -12.85 66.71 85.25
CA ASN A 639 -13.75 67.72 85.90
C ASN A 639 -13.99 67.42 87.39
N SER A 640 -14.16 66.12 87.73
CA SER A 640 -14.28 65.69 89.14
C SER A 640 -12.97 65.98 89.94
N ALA A 641 -11.83 65.73 89.36
CA ALA A 641 -10.55 66.03 89.96
C ALA A 641 -10.29 67.53 90.11
N GLN A 642 -10.74 68.36 89.13
CA GLN A 642 -10.70 69.80 89.23
C GLN A 642 -11.68 70.32 90.30
N SER A 643 -12.88 69.73 90.38
CA SER A 643 -13.83 70.11 91.43
C SER A 643 -13.32 69.77 92.82
N ILE A 644 -12.63 68.68 93.02
CA ILE A 644 -11.97 68.31 94.27
C ILE A 644 -10.86 69.30 94.57
N LEU A 645 -10.01 69.69 93.58
CA LEU A 645 -8.97 70.70 93.75
C LEU A 645 -9.54 72.08 94.08
N ALA A 646 -10.68 72.45 93.50
CA ALA A 646 -11.39 73.72 93.82
C ALA A 646 -12.06 73.70 95.18
N LEU A 647 -12.28 72.53 95.79
CA LEU A 647 -12.81 72.37 97.12
C LEU A 647 -11.70 72.50 98.26
N PHE A 648 -10.45 72.27 97.90
CA PHE A 648 -9.27 72.27 98.79
C PHE A 648 -8.26 73.37 98.45
N GLY A 649 -8.55 74.29 97.55
CA GLY A 649 -7.74 75.44 97.16
C GLY A 649 -8.54 76.72 97.47
#